data_c8cca0567e6ce2b6ff9a18b79d6f4bb6
#
_entry.id   c8cca0567e6ce2b6ff9a18b79d6f4bb6
#
_cell.length_a   1.000
_cell.length_b   1.000
_cell.length_c   1.000
_cell.angle_alpha   90.00
_cell.angle_beta   90.00
_cell.angle_gamma   90.00
#
_symmetry.space_group_name_H-M   'P 1'
#
loop_
_entity.id
_entity.type
_entity.pdbx_description
1 polymer ?
#
loop_
_entity_poly.entity_id
_entity_poly.type
_entity_poly.pdbx_seq_one_letter_code
_entity_poly.pdbx_strand_id
1 'polypeptide(L)'
;MKKTIRVLLTAALIASATSASARDNDNALSAARLSTTPAPGLQAPGKILIDVWGIPHIYAENEHDLFFLQGFNVARDRLWQIDLWRKRGLGLLARDFGPAYVEQDKALRLFLYRGDMNAEWASYGPKAKSYAEAFVAGINAYVADVQAGRKPLPIEFRIAGTRPDLWTPEDVVRIRSHGLTRNVASEVKRSLVACAAGLEADRFRVKLEPAWTTKIPEGLDPCSIPKGVLAAYDLATRPVAFAKPEDRKAMLTHDPDRFLAEADGQRDTIGSNNWVVAPSRTATGRPILANDPHREHSVPSLRYIVGLNAPGLSVIGAGEPALPGISIGHNGTIAFGLTIFNVDQEDLYVYELNPADPNQYRYRDGWESMRIVHESVEVKGEGARDVELKFTRHGPVVYVDEANKRAFAIRSIWFEPGTSAYFGSSDYMTAKDWNGFVAAIRRWGAPSENQVYADVKGNIGWIPGAKTPRRVNYDGLLPVPGDGRYEWQGFIDNDQLPRVYRPEQGFFATANQMNLPSDYPVAERKVGFEWADPARWQRIVEVLQSKSKMTLADAMDLQNDDTSMLARRLVKLLKPIESDDANTKKGLELLKSWDAHDGADSAAAAVFEVWISNHLGAALIKAVAPKATDLIAPEASSISPTVAYLEAPDEKLGADPAAARDRILRESLGGAVVEVSDKLGADSSMWRWGRLHVAKFDHALMPLADKATSAQLTVGPLAFGGAANVPRAATYRRSDYRLTAGASFRMVLDVGNWDASRAVNTPGQSGDPFSGHYRDLAPLWATGQYVPLLYSRAAVEAATAEAITLTPR
;
A
#
# COMPACT_ATOMS: atom_id res chain seq x y z
N MET A 1 -43.84 19.08 -36.53
CA MET A 1 -44.56 17.98 -35.89
C MET A 1 -43.68 16.73 -35.93
N LYS A 2 -43.57 16.01 -34.83
CA LYS A 2 -42.78 14.80 -34.57
C LYS A 2 -41.33 15.06 -34.30
N LYS A 3 -41.03 15.31 -32.97
CA LYS A 3 -39.83 14.80 -32.22
C LYS A 3 -39.92 15.39 -30.80
N THR A 4 -40.67 14.76 -29.97
CA THR A 4 -40.58 14.96 -28.49
C THR A 4 -41.38 13.81 -27.89
N ILE A 5 -40.72 12.76 -27.51
CA ILE A 5 -41.12 11.73 -26.52
C ILE A 5 -39.99 10.71 -26.51
N ARG A 6 -39.06 10.84 -25.55
CA ARG A 6 -38.23 9.79 -24.98
C ARG A 6 -37.15 10.40 -24.06
N VAL A 7 -37.56 10.97 -22.97
CA VAL A 7 -36.78 11.16 -21.75
C VAL A 7 -37.79 11.42 -20.62
N LEU A 8 -38.36 10.38 -20.08
CA LEU A 8 -39.16 10.44 -18.84
C LEU A 8 -39.54 9.01 -18.44
N LEU A 9 -38.59 8.20 -18.08
CA LEU A 9 -38.83 6.92 -17.41
C LEU A 9 -37.56 6.40 -16.70
N THR A 10 -36.97 7.22 -15.82
CA THR A 10 -35.92 6.76 -14.87
C THR A 10 -35.89 7.62 -13.62
N ALA A 11 -36.91 8.35 -13.25
CA ALA A 11 -36.97 9.21 -12.08
C ALA A 11 -38.13 8.91 -11.11
N ALA A 12 -38.65 7.68 -11.08
CA ALA A 12 -39.80 7.34 -10.24
C ALA A 12 -39.60 6.08 -9.38
N LEU A 13 -38.39 5.84 -8.85
CA LEU A 13 -38.12 4.71 -7.93
C LEU A 13 -37.28 5.07 -6.70
N ILE A 14 -37.23 6.34 -6.31
CA ILE A 14 -36.54 6.79 -5.08
C ILE A 14 -37.43 7.76 -4.28
N ALA A 15 -38.66 7.40 -3.97
CA ALA A 15 -39.45 8.14 -3.01
C ALA A 15 -40.60 7.29 -2.49
N SER A 16 -40.30 6.18 -1.79
CA SER A 16 -41.24 5.55 -0.87
C SER A 16 -40.52 4.49 -0.01
N ALA A 17 -39.71 4.96 0.90
CA ALA A 17 -39.14 4.12 1.94
C ALA A 17 -39.23 4.81 3.29
N THR A 18 -40.47 5.00 3.77
CA THR A 18 -40.72 5.29 5.17
C THR A 18 -41.98 4.52 5.57
N SER A 19 -41.79 3.47 6.30
CA SER A 19 -42.69 2.56 7.02
C SER A 19 -42.70 1.11 6.48
N ALA A 20 -41.55 0.43 6.60
CA ALA A 20 -41.54 -1.03 6.57
C ALA A 20 -41.69 -1.53 8.01
N SER A 21 -42.76 -2.23 8.31
CA SER A 21 -42.96 -2.89 9.60
C SER A 21 -42.11 -4.16 9.70
N ALA A 22 -41.93 -4.68 10.92
CA ALA A 22 -41.13 -5.89 11.21
C ALA A 22 -41.51 -7.14 10.37
N ARG A 23 -42.61 -7.12 9.66
CA ARG A 23 -43.09 -8.20 8.78
C ARG A 23 -42.39 -8.23 7.40
N ASP A 24 -41.77 -7.11 6.96
CA ASP A 24 -41.08 -7.07 5.65
C ASP A 24 -39.64 -7.67 5.76
N ASN A 25 -39.06 -7.73 6.95
CA ASN A 25 -37.73 -8.32 7.14
C ASN A 25 -37.71 -9.84 6.98
N ASP A 26 -38.79 -10.54 7.35
CA ASP A 26 -38.88 -12.00 7.15
C ASP A 26 -38.95 -12.38 5.65
N ASN A 27 -39.43 -11.49 4.80
CA ASN A 27 -39.51 -11.72 3.37
C ASN A 27 -38.18 -11.51 2.61
N ALA A 28 -37.29 -10.65 3.09
CA ALA A 28 -35.99 -10.41 2.45
C ALA A 28 -35.08 -11.63 2.61
N LEU A 29 -35.00 -12.19 3.82
CA LEU A 29 -34.24 -13.42 4.07
C LEU A 29 -34.85 -14.66 3.39
N SER A 30 -36.13 -14.64 3.04
CA SER A 30 -36.79 -15.75 2.34
C SER A 30 -36.31 -15.96 0.91
N ALA A 31 -35.70 -14.95 0.28
CA ALA A 31 -35.12 -15.03 -1.06
C ALA A 31 -33.62 -15.41 -1.04
N ALA A 32 -32.96 -15.38 0.14
CA ALA A 32 -31.54 -15.67 0.27
C ALA A 32 -31.27 -17.20 0.20
N ARG A 33 -30.12 -17.56 -0.36
CA ARG A 33 -29.63 -18.95 -0.27
C ARG A 33 -29.25 -19.26 1.18
N LEU A 34 -29.90 -20.26 1.77
CA LEU A 34 -29.65 -20.66 3.16
C LEU A 34 -28.77 -21.91 3.21
N SER A 35 -27.78 -21.92 4.07
CA SER A 35 -26.95 -23.10 4.36
C SER A 35 -26.63 -23.21 5.84
N THR A 36 -26.48 -24.44 6.33
CA THR A 36 -26.01 -24.73 7.69
C THR A 36 -24.80 -25.66 7.61
N THR A 37 -23.74 -25.31 8.34
CA THR A 37 -22.48 -26.05 8.35
C THR A 37 -22.04 -26.26 9.80
N PRO A 38 -21.76 -27.50 10.25
CA PRO A 38 -21.10 -27.74 11.52
C PRO A 38 -19.66 -27.22 11.48
N ALA A 39 -19.25 -26.50 12.52
CA ALA A 39 -17.88 -25.96 12.63
C ALA A 39 -17.31 -26.27 14.02
N PRO A 40 -16.46 -27.31 14.14
CA PRO A 40 -15.80 -27.65 15.40
C PRO A 40 -14.96 -26.46 15.91
N GLY A 41 -15.14 -26.09 17.18
CA GLY A 41 -14.46 -24.95 17.79
C GLY A 41 -15.37 -23.76 18.09
N LEU A 42 -16.57 -23.69 17.47
CA LEU A 42 -17.59 -22.74 17.89
C LEU A 42 -18.16 -23.09 19.25
N GLN A 43 -18.49 -22.08 20.06
CA GLN A 43 -19.15 -22.22 21.37
C GLN A 43 -20.66 -22.08 21.25
N ALA A 44 -21.14 -21.24 20.33
CA ALA A 44 -22.57 -21.01 20.05
C ALA A 44 -22.81 -20.86 18.53
N PRO A 45 -24.05 -21.05 18.05
CA PRO A 45 -24.38 -20.83 16.65
C PRO A 45 -24.09 -19.39 16.23
N GLY A 46 -23.49 -19.23 15.03
CA GLY A 46 -23.22 -17.92 14.45
C GLY A 46 -23.71 -17.81 13.02
N LYS A 47 -23.90 -16.58 12.53
CA LYS A 47 -24.43 -16.30 11.18
C LYS A 47 -23.47 -15.43 10.39
N ILE A 48 -23.34 -15.77 9.11
CA ILE A 48 -22.65 -14.95 8.10
C ILE A 48 -23.71 -14.59 7.05
N LEU A 49 -24.06 -13.31 6.97
CA LEU A 49 -24.96 -12.77 5.96
C LEU A 49 -24.13 -12.11 4.89
N ILE A 50 -24.24 -12.57 3.65
CA ILE A 50 -23.48 -12.05 2.52
C ILE A 50 -24.46 -11.23 1.68
N ASP A 51 -24.15 -9.95 1.49
CA ASP A 51 -24.99 -9.06 0.73
C ASP A 51 -24.82 -9.25 -0.80
N VAL A 52 -25.58 -8.51 -1.57
CA VAL A 52 -25.59 -8.58 -3.04
C VAL A 52 -24.27 -8.14 -3.70
N TRP A 53 -23.34 -7.53 -2.96
CA TRP A 53 -21.98 -7.14 -3.39
C TRP A 53 -20.89 -8.09 -2.88
N GLY A 54 -21.29 -9.19 -2.23
CA GLY A 54 -20.37 -10.17 -1.68
C GLY A 54 -19.73 -9.76 -0.37
N ILE A 55 -20.20 -8.71 0.31
CA ILE A 55 -19.68 -8.28 1.61
C ILE A 55 -20.30 -9.15 2.70
N PRO A 56 -19.48 -9.86 3.51
CA PRO A 56 -19.97 -10.64 4.63
C PRO A 56 -20.22 -9.78 5.87
N HIS A 57 -21.35 -9.98 6.51
CA HIS A 57 -21.73 -9.42 7.79
C HIS A 57 -21.88 -10.56 8.80
N ILE A 58 -20.96 -10.62 9.77
CA ILE A 58 -20.83 -11.72 10.72
C ILE A 58 -21.51 -11.36 12.03
N TYR A 59 -22.31 -12.29 12.56
CA TYR A 59 -23.04 -12.13 13.81
C TYR A 59 -22.78 -13.33 14.71
N ALA A 60 -22.27 -13.06 15.91
CA ALA A 60 -21.94 -14.07 16.91
C ALA A 60 -22.45 -13.66 18.32
N GLU A 61 -22.56 -14.62 19.24
CA GLU A 61 -22.98 -14.37 20.60
C GLU A 61 -21.86 -13.93 21.54
N ASN A 62 -20.59 -14.07 21.09
CA ASN A 62 -19.40 -13.69 21.84
C ASN A 62 -18.24 -13.34 20.88
N GLU A 63 -17.17 -12.72 21.43
CA GLU A 63 -16.00 -12.29 20.62
C GLU A 63 -15.19 -13.48 20.09
N HIS A 64 -15.08 -14.58 20.83
CA HIS A 64 -14.39 -15.79 20.36
C HIS A 64 -15.02 -16.29 19.05
N ASP A 65 -16.34 -16.53 19.07
CA ASP A 65 -17.07 -17.03 17.92
C ASP A 65 -17.08 -16.03 16.77
N LEU A 66 -17.07 -14.72 17.08
CA LEU A 66 -16.99 -13.68 16.07
C LEU A 66 -15.70 -13.79 15.25
N PHE A 67 -14.54 -13.88 15.91
CA PHE A 67 -13.26 -13.99 15.21
C PHE A 67 -13.06 -15.38 14.59
N PHE A 68 -13.61 -16.43 15.20
CA PHE A 68 -13.67 -17.75 14.59
C PHE A 68 -14.42 -17.70 13.25
N LEU A 69 -15.61 -17.10 13.23
CA LEU A 69 -16.40 -16.93 12.00
C LEU A 69 -15.71 -16.06 10.96
N GLN A 70 -14.99 -15.01 11.38
CA GLN A 70 -14.17 -14.21 10.47
C GLN A 70 -13.09 -15.07 9.81
N GLY A 71 -12.33 -15.84 10.59
CA GLY A 71 -11.30 -16.74 10.08
C GLY A 71 -11.85 -17.82 9.14
N PHE A 72 -12.99 -18.44 9.51
CA PHE A 72 -13.67 -19.42 8.67
C PHE A 72 -14.12 -18.80 7.34
N ASN A 73 -14.71 -17.63 7.39
CA ASN A 73 -15.24 -16.97 6.20
C ASN A 73 -14.13 -16.45 5.26
N VAL A 74 -13.04 -15.90 5.81
CA VAL A 74 -11.91 -15.49 4.98
C VAL A 74 -11.22 -16.68 4.31
N ALA A 75 -11.15 -17.82 5.02
CA ALA A 75 -10.66 -19.05 4.39
C ALA A 75 -11.62 -19.55 3.29
N ARG A 76 -12.94 -19.43 3.47
CA ARG A 76 -13.91 -19.73 2.42
C ARG A 76 -13.69 -18.88 1.17
N ASP A 77 -13.44 -17.59 1.33
CA ASP A 77 -13.41 -16.64 0.21
C ASP A 77 -12.01 -16.44 -0.38
N ARG A 78 -10.94 -16.66 0.40
CA ARG A 78 -9.58 -16.22 0.08
C ARG A 78 -8.48 -17.24 0.40
N LEU A 79 -8.82 -18.57 0.51
CA LEU A 79 -7.92 -19.58 1.03
C LEU A 79 -6.55 -19.59 0.35
N TRP A 80 -6.51 -19.57 -0.99
CA TRP A 80 -5.25 -19.52 -1.72
C TRP A 80 -4.41 -18.30 -1.34
N GLN A 81 -5.00 -17.12 -1.32
CA GLN A 81 -4.30 -15.87 -1.04
C GLN A 81 -3.67 -15.89 0.35
N ILE A 82 -4.44 -16.23 1.39
CA ILE A 82 -3.93 -16.21 2.76
C ILE A 82 -2.90 -17.32 3.01
N ASP A 83 -3.08 -18.51 2.42
CA ASP A 83 -2.15 -19.64 2.53
C ASP A 83 -0.82 -19.32 1.84
N LEU A 84 -0.86 -18.72 0.63
CA LEU A 84 0.33 -18.26 -0.07
C LEU A 84 1.08 -17.16 0.70
N TRP A 85 0.36 -16.21 1.27
CA TRP A 85 0.96 -15.15 2.09
C TRP A 85 1.63 -15.71 3.34
N ARG A 86 0.99 -16.68 4.01
CA ARG A 86 1.58 -17.39 5.14
C ARG A 86 2.83 -18.16 4.72
N LYS A 87 2.75 -18.96 3.67
CA LYS A 87 3.89 -19.75 3.17
C LYS A 87 5.07 -18.86 2.78
N ARG A 88 4.79 -17.77 2.03
CA ARG A 88 5.79 -16.76 1.75
C ARG A 88 6.37 -16.18 3.05
N GLY A 89 5.52 -15.66 3.91
CA GLY A 89 5.97 -14.98 5.12
C GLY A 89 6.84 -15.84 6.05
N LEU A 90 6.61 -17.15 6.07
CA LEU A 90 7.37 -18.11 6.89
C LEU A 90 8.57 -18.74 6.17
N GLY A 91 8.79 -18.45 4.89
CA GLY A 91 9.84 -19.06 4.10
C GLY A 91 9.61 -20.57 3.87
N LEU A 92 8.44 -20.93 3.32
CA LEU A 92 7.99 -22.29 3.04
C LEU A 92 7.69 -22.52 1.55
N LEU A 93 8.16 -21.64 0.66
CA LEU A 93 7.87 -21.71 -0.76
C LEU A 93 8.54 -22.90 -1.45
N ALA A 94 9.79 -23.18 -1.09
CA ALA A 94 10.56 -24.29 -1.69
C ALA A 94 9.92 -25.65 -1.43
N ARG A 95 9.30 -25.84 -0.26
CA ARG A 95 8.57 -27.04 0.11
C ARG A 95 7.44 -27.36 -0.89
N ASP A 96 6.75 -26.32 -1.35
CA ASP A 96 5.56 -26.46 -2.19
C ASP A 96 5.88 -26.26 -3.70
N PHE A 97 6.85 -25.40 -4.03
CA PHE A 97 7.10 -24.96 -5.41
C PHE A 97 8.48 -25.36 -5.96
N GLY A 98 9.34 -25.95 -5.14
CA GLY A 98 10.61 -26.55 -5.56
C GLY A 98 11.86 -25.69 -5.34
N PRO A 99 13.03 -26.20 -5.79
CA PRO A 99 14.34 -25.71 -5.38
C PRO A 99 14.65 -24.25 -5.77
N ALA A 100 14.00 -23.72 -6.80
CA ALA A 100 14.20 -22.34 -7.22
C ALA A 100 13.88 -21.30 -6.13
N TYR A 101 13.01 -21.65 -5.18
CA TYR A 101 12.57 -20.75 -4.10
C TYR A 101 13.42 -20.83 -2.82
N VAL A 102 14.47 -21.67 -2.76
CA VAL A 102 15.29 -21.86 -1.55
C VAL A 102 15.94 -20.54 -1.10
N GLU A 103 16.51 -19.77 -2.02
CA GLU A 103 17.14 -18.48 -1.67
C GLU A 103 16.09 -17.45 -1.21
N GLN A 104 14.88 -17.47 -1.78
CA GLN A 104 13.80 -16.64 -1.29
C GLN A 104 13.35 -17.05 0.11
N ASP A 105 13.19 -18.34 0.39
CA ASP A 105 12.85 -18.85 1.71
C ASP A 105 13.92 -18.51 2.75
N LYS A 106 15.20 -18.67 2.40
CA LYS A 106 16.30 -18.23 3.25
C LYS A 106 16.23 -16.74 3.58
N ALA A 107 16.01 -15.90 2.57
CA ALA A 107 15.86 -14.46 2.73
C ALA A 107 14.66 -14.11 3.63
N LEU A 108 13.49 -14.72 3.42
CA LEU A 108 12.30 -14.52 4.23
C LEU A 108 12.53 -14.87 5.70
N ARG A 109 13.24 -15.98 5.97
CA ARG A 109 13.57 -16.43 7.33
C ARG A 109 14.53 -15.50 8.06
N LEU A 110 15.35 -14.72 7.37
CA LEU A 110 16.16 -13.65 7.99
C LEU A 110 15.28 -12.58 8.65
N PHE A 111 14.08 -12.32 8.13
CA PHE A 111 13.19 -11.25 8.59
C PHE A 111 12.00 -11.74 9.44
N LEU A 112 11.99 -13.00 9.88
CA LEU A 112 11.02 -13.48 10.85
C LEU A 112 11.28 -12.87 12.23
N TYR A 113 10.21 -12.51 12.93
CA TYR A 113 10.33 -12.16 14.34
C TYR A 113 10.78 -13.37 15.17
N ARG A 114 11.87 -13.19 15.91
CA ARG A 114 12.54 -14.23 16.72
C ARG A 114 12.68 -13.81 18.17
N GLY A 115 11.99 -12.74 18.57
CA GLY A 115 12.00 -12.21 19.93
C GLY A 115 11.06 -12.98 20.88
N ASP A 116 10.89 -12.44 22.08
CA ASP A 116 9.97 -13.00 23.09
C ASP A 116 8.51 -12.86 22.64
N MET A 117 7.82 -13.98 22.46
CA MET A 117 6.42 -14.03 22.04
C MET A 117 5.46 -13.50 23.11
N ASN A 118 5.81 -13.53 24.40
CA ASN A 118 4.99 -12.92 25.44
C ASN A 118 5.03 -11.39 25.34
N ALA A 119 6.21 -10.83 25.12
CA ALA A 119 6.37 -9.39 24.87
C ALA A 119 5.67 -8.96 23.57
N GLU A 120 5.72 -9.79 22.53
CA GLU A 120 5.01 -9.58 21.28
C GLU A 120 3.50 -9.45 21.51
N TRP A 121 2.88 -10.45 22.11
CA TRP A 121 1.43 -10.44 22.37
C TRP A 121 1.00 -9.29 23.29
N ALA A 122 1.78 -9.02 24.34
CA ALA A 122 1.48 -7.93 25.29
C ALA A 122 1.46 -6.54 24.61
N SER A 123 2.19 -6.38 23.50
CA SER A 123 2.31 -5.12 22.80
C SER A 123 1.05 -4.65 22.08
N TYR A 124 0.10 -5.56 21.78
CA TYR A 124 -1.13 -5.23 21.02
C TYR A 124 -2.37 -5.05 21.87
N GLY A 125 -2.24 -5.09 23.20
CA GLY A 125 -3.36 -5.01 24.12
C GLY A 125 -3.88 -6.37 24.59
N PRO A 126 -4.80 -6.39 25.55
CA PRO A 126 -5.13 -7.62 26.32
C PRO A 126 -5.91 -8.68 25.52
N LYS A 127 -6.59 -8.30 24.43
CA LYS A 127 -7.46 -9.18 23.66
C LYS A 127 -6.82 -9.69 22.36
N ALA A 128 -5.73 -9.11 21.91
CA ALA A 128 -5.16 -9.38 20.59
C ALA A 128 -4.81 -10.86 20.38
N LYS A 129 -4.22 -11.51 21.40
CA LYS A 129 -3.87 -12.93 21.34
C LYS A 129 -5.12 -13.81 21.19
N SER A 130 -6.15 -13.58 21.98
CA SER A 130 -7.41 -14.36 21.92
C SER A 130 -8.13 -14.17 20.58
N TYR A 131 -8.06 -12.97 19.98
CA TYR A 131 -8.60 -12.71 18.64
C TYR A 131 -7.84 -13.50 17.57
N ALA A 132 -6.50 -13.53 17.64
CA ALA A 132 -5.69 -14.31 16.72
C ALA A 132 -5.93 -15.83 16.88
N GLU A 133 -6.02 -16.33 18.12
CA GLU A 133 -6.30 -17.75 18.40
C GLU A 133 -7.65 -18.18 17.82
N ALA A 134 -8.72 -17.41 18.03
CA ALA A 134 -10.04 -17.70 17.50
C ALA A 134 -10.09 -17.60 15.96
N PHE A 135 -9.46 -16.57 15.39
CA PHE A 135 -9.37 -16.38 13.95
C PHE A 135 -8.65 -17.55 13.25
N VAL A 136 -7.52 -17.97 13.79
CA VAL A 136 -6.76 -19.10 13.28
C VAL A 136 -7.53 -20.40 13.43
N ALA A 137 -8.24 -20.60 14.55
CA ALA A 137 -9.12 -21.78 14.73
C ALA A 137 -10.20 -21.83 13.64
N GLY A 138 -10.80 -20.70 13.27
CA GLY A 138 -11.75 -20.59 12.17
C GLY A 138 -11.16 -20.95 10.81
N ILE A 139 -9.97 -20.41 10.49
CA ILE A 139 -9.22 -20.79 9.26
C ILE A 139 -9.01 -22.29 9.23
N ASN A 140 -8.50 -22.85 10.33
CA ASN A 140 -8.16 -24.26 10.43
C ASN A 140 -9.37 -25.18 10.31
N ALA A 141 -10.54 -24.76 10.81
CA ALA A 141 -11.78 -25.49 10.64
C ALA A 141 -12.17 -25.62 9.15
N TYR A 142 -12.03 -24.53 8.38
CA TYR A 142 -12.28 -24.57 6.93
C TYR A 142 -11.22 -25.39 6.18
N VAL A 143 -9.94 -25.20 6.51
CA VAL A 143 -8.82 -25.97 5.92
C VAL A 143 -9.00 -27.47 6.13
N ALA A 144 -9.38 -27.89 7.34
CA ALA A 144 -9.66 -29.29 7.66
C ALA A 144 -10.82 -29.86 6.82
N ASP A 145 -11.84 -29.07 6.54
CA ASP A 145 -12.94 -29.46 5.66
C ASP A 145 -12.47 -29.64 4.18
N VAL A 146 -11.60 -28.76 3.70
CA VAL A 146 -10.99 -28.88 2.37
C VAL A 146 -10.07 -30.10 2.28
N GLN A 147 -9.22 -30.31 3.28
CA GLN A 147 -8.31 -31.47 3.32
C GLN A 147 -9.07 -32.81 3.38
N ALA A 148 -10.21 -32.82 4.06
CA ALA A 148 -11.08 -33.99 4.15
C ALA A 148 -12.03 -34.17 2.94
N GLY A 149 -11.99 -33.27 1.95
CA GLY A 149 -12.84 -33.31 0.76
C GLY A 149 -14.31 -32.90 1.01
N ARG A 150 -14.64 -32.38 2.20
CA ARG A 150 -15.99 -31.86 2.51
C ARG A 150 -16.26 -30.50 1.87
N LYS A 151 -15.22 -29.73 1.59
CA LYS A 151 -15.26 -28.49 0.81
C LYS A 151 -14.36 -28.62 -0.41
N PRO A 152 -14.68 -27.93 -1.53
CA PRO A 152 -13.86 -28.02 -2.74
C PRO A 152 -12.47 -27.41 -2.51
N LEU A 153 -11.46 -28.02 -3.09
CA LEU A 153 -10.12 -27.43 -3.17
C LEU A 153 -10.13 -26.31 -4.20
N PRO A 154 -9.77 -25.04 -3.86
CA PRO A 154 -9.69 -23.96 -4.82
C PRO A 154 -8.82 -24.30 -6.02
N ILE A 155 -9.16 -23.76 -7.19
CA ILE A 155 -8.48 -24.09 -8.46
C ILE A 155 -7.00 -23.75 -8.42
N GLU A 156 -6.62 -22.72 -7.70
CA GLU A 156 -5.25 -22.24 -7.57
C GLU A 156 -4.33 -23.32 -6.99
N PHE A 157 -4.79 -24.06 -6.00
CA PHE A 157 -4.03 -25.19 -5.43
C PHE A 157 -3.84 -26.32 -6.44
N ARG A 158 -4.84 -26.52 -7.30
CA ARG A 158 -4.71 -27.52 -8.39
C ARG A 158 -3.71 -27.10 -9.45
N ILE A 159 -3.73 -25.82 -9.86
CA ILE A 159 -2.78 -25.26 -10.83
C ILE A 159 -1.36 -25.31 -10.26
N ALA A 160 -1.18 -24.95 -9.01
CA ALA A 160 0.12 -24.92 -8.34
C ALA A 160 0.62 -26.30 -7.90
N GLY A 161 -0.24 -27.33 -7.87
CA GLY A 161 0.09 -28.67 -7.42
C GLY A 161 0.43 -28.74 -5.93
N THR A 162 -0.34 -28.01 -5.09
CA THR A 162 -0.13 -27.92 -3.64
C THR A 162 -1.46 -28.01 -2.88
N ARG A 163 -1.43 -27.88 -1.55
CA ARG A 163 -2.59 -27.93 -0.66
C ARG A 163 -2.46 -26.86 0.44
N PRO A 164 -3.59 -26.43 1.02
CA PRO A 164 -3.54 -25.51 2.16
C PRO A 164 -3.02 -26.23 3.41
N ASP A 165 -2.31 -25.46 4.24
CA ASP A 165 -1.79 -25.90 5.54
C ASP A 165 -2.62 -25.37 6.71
N LEU A 166 -2.50 -26.04 7.87
CA LEU A 166 -2.98 -25.51 9.13
C LEU A 166 -2.07 -24.38 9.63
N TRP A 167 -2.68 -23.42 10.30
CA TRP A 167 -2.02 -22.25 10.85
C TRP A 167 -1.77 -22.39 12.34
N THR A 168 -0.77 -21.65 12.86
CA THR A 168 -0.65 -21.37 14.29
C THR A 168 -0.95 -19.89 14.56
N PRO A 169 -1.42 -19.51 15.77
CA PRO A 169 -1.66 -18.10 16.10
C PRO A 169 -0.41 -17.22 15.91
N GLU A 170 0.78 -17.77 16.17
CA GLU A 170 2.06 -17.12 16.01
C GLU A 170 2.34 -16.72 14.56
N ASP A 171 1.78 -17.43 13.59
CA ASP A 171 1.94 -17.10 12.15
C ASP A 171 1.43 -15.68 11.86
N VAL A 172 0.37 -15.24 12.57
CA VAL A 172 -0.21 -13.89 12.43
C VAL A 172 0.78 -12.78 12.79
N VAL A 173 1.64 -13.01 13.79
CA VAL A 173 2.52 -11.96 14.33
C VAL A 173 4.01 -12.15 14.02
N ARG A 174 4.45 -13.35 13.62
CA ARG A 174 5.86 -13.60 13.28
C ARG A 174 6.27 -13.12 11.91
N ILE A 175 5.32 -12.98 10.99
CA ILE A 175 5.57 -12.54 9.61
C ILE A 175 5.74 -11.02 9.60
N ARG A 176 6.92 -10.54 9.17
CA ARG A 176 7.27 -9.11 9.16
C ARG A 176 7.50 -8.56 7.75
N SER A 177 7.89 -9.39 6.82
CA SER A 177 8.26 -9.00 5.45
C SER A 177 7.12 -8.42 4.61
N HIS A 178 5.90 -8.35 5.14
CA HIS A 178 4.76 -7.63 4.57
C HIS A 178 4.68 -6.16 5.01
N GLY A 179 5.59 -5.70 5.87
CA GLY A 179 5.69 -4.29 6.25
C GLY A 179 5.97 -3.40 5.05
N LEU A 180 5.58 -2.13 5.16
CA LEU A 180 5.72 -1.15 4.08
C LEU A 180 6.98 -0.30 4.22
N THR A 181 7.83 -0.58 5.20
CA THR A 181 9.09 0.13 5.44
C THR A 181 10.13 -0.31 4.41
N ARG A 182 10.79 0.64 3.75
CA ARG A 182 11.83 0.40 2.75
C ARG A 182 12.88 1.51 2.72
N ASN A 183 13.15 2.13 3.86
CA ASN A 183 14.11 3.25 3.96
C ASN A 183 15.52 2.86 3.54
N VAL A 184 15.96 1.66 3.89
CA VAL A 184 17.29 1.13 3.56
C VAL A 184 17.62 1.15 2.06
N ALA A 185 16.62 1.03 1.19
CA ALA A 185 16.84 1.13 -0.26
C ALA A 185 17.21 2.55 -0.69
N SER A 186 16.62 3.58 -0.06
CA SER A 186 16.97 4.98 -0.30
C SER A 186 18.37 5.32 0.21
N GLU A 187 18.77 4.77 1.39
CA GLU A 187 20.13 4.93 1.92
C GLU A 187 21.18 4.39 0.94
N VAL A 188 20.98 3.17 0.44
CA VAL A 188 21.88 2.54 -0.54
C VAL A 188 21.95 3.39 -1.80
N LYS A 189 20.80 3.82 -2.34
CA LYS A 189 20.75 4.62 -3.56
C LYS A 189 21.45 5.97 -3.39
N ARG A 190 21.24 6.65 -2.25
CA ARG A 190 21.94 7.90 -1.91
C ARG A 190 23.45 7.70 -1.85
N SER A 191 23.91 6.58 -1.29
CA SER A 191 25.34 6.25 -1.27
C SER A 191 25.91 6.08 -2.68
N LEU A 192 25.19 5.36 -3.55
CA LEU A 192 25.62 5.17 -4.94
C LEU A 192 25.65 6.49 -5.71
N VAL A 193 24.66 7.36 -5.53
CA VAL A 193 24.63 8.72 -6.11
C VAL A 193 25.78 9.56 -5.57
N ALA A 194 26.01 9.51 -4.25
CA ALA A 194 27.11 10.24 -3.62
C ALA A 194 28.49 9.81 -4.15
N CYS A 195 28.66 8.50 -4.38
CA CYS A 195 29.89 7.97 -4.99
C CYS A 195 30.07 8.43 -6.45
N ALA A 196 29.02 8.38 -7.26
CA ALA A 196 29.09 8.66 -8.69
C ALA A 196 29.17 10.16 -9.03
N ALA A 197 28.40 10.99 -8.32
CA ALA A 197 28.19 12.41 -8.69
C ALA A 197 28.28 13.39 -7.50
N GLY A 198 28.61 12.91 -6.30
CA GLY A 198 28.59 13.70 -5.07
C GLY A 198 27.21 13.73 -4.41
N LEU A 199 27.19 13.85 -3.07
CA LEU A 199 25.98 13.78 -2.24
C LEU A 199 24.92 14.81 -2.64
N GLU A 200 25.34 16.00 -3.10
CA GLU A 200 24.44 17.06 -3.51
C GLU A 200 23.55 16.69 -4.74
N ALA A 201 24.03 15.76 -5.59
CA ALA A 201 23.27 15.30 -6.75
C ALA A 201 21.98 14.57 -6.34
N ASP A 202 21.88 14.00 -5.13
CA ASP A 202 20.69 13.31 -4.64
C ASP A 202 19.45 14.23 -4.53
N ARG A 203 19.63 15.55 -4.47
CA ARG A 203 18.53 16.53 -4.50
C ARG A 203 17.65 16.44 -5.76
N PHE A 204 18.17 15.87 -6.84
CA PHE A 204 17.40 15.64 -8.07
C PHE A 204 16.58 14.35 -8.03
N ARG A 205 16.86 13.46 -7.07
CA ARG A 205 16.10 12.23 -6.81
C ARG A 205 15.00 12.45 -5.78
N VAL A 206 15.33 13.12 -4.67
CA VAL A 206 14.40 13.35 -3.56
C VAL A 206 14.64 14.71 -2.91
N LYS A 207 13.53 15.38 -2.59
CA LYS A 207 13.55 16.58 -1.74
C LYS A 207 13.42 16.16 -0.28
N LEU A 208 14.39 16.53 0.54
CA LEU A 208 14.31 16.31 1.98
C LEU A 208 13.38 17.36 2.62
N GLU A 209 12.42 16.89 3.41
CA GLU A 209 11.45 17.71 4.13
C GLU A 209 11.29 17.22 5.58
N PRO A 210 11.21 18.10 6.59
CA PRO A 210 11.58 19.52 6.53
C PRO A 210 13.00 19.70 5.97
N ALA A 211 13.31 20.88 5.45
CA ALA A 211 14.62 21.17 4.86
C ALA A 211 15.74 20.66 5.74
N TRP A 212 16.57 19.79 5.20
CA TRP A 212 17.64 19.10 5.93
C TRP A 212 18.88 18.97 5.05
N THR A 213 20.05 19.07 5.69
CA THR A 213 21.34 18.82 5.02
C THR A 213 21.99 17.60 5.67
N THR A 214 21.94 16.48 4.98
CA THR A 214 22.61 15.26 5.43
C THR A 214 24.10 15.34 5.22
N LYS A 215 24.85 14.56 5.99
CA LYS A 215 26.30 14.44 5.90
C LYS A 215 26.69 12.97 5.83
N ILE A 216 27.76 12.68 5.11
CA ILE A 216 28.32 11.34 5.10
C ILE A 216 28.80 11.01 6.53
N PRO A 217 28.29 9.92 7.15
CA PRO A 217 28.72 9.49 8.47
C PRO A 217 30.24 9.28 8.53
N GLU A 218 30.87 9.66 9.63
CA GLU A 218 32.29 9.46 9.81
C GLU A 218 32.64 7.96 9.76
N GLY A 219 33.57 7.61 8.91
CA GLY A 219 34.01 6.21 8.68
C GLY A 219 33.22 5.49 7.59
N LEU A 220 32.20 6.10 7.01
CA LEU A 220 31.53 5.59 5.80
C LEU A 220 32.26 6.09 4.55
N ASP A 221 32.65 5.17 3.69
CA ASP A 221 32.94 5.45 2.27
C ASP A 221 31.72 5.06 1.43
N PRO A 222 30.99 6.02 0.83
CA PRO A 222 29.82 5.72 -0.01
C PRO A 222 30.14 4.79 -1.19
N CYS A 223 31.36 4.85 -1.72
CA CYS A 223 31.81 4.00 -2.82
C CYS A 223 32.05 2.53 -2.38
N SER A 224 32.04 2.28 -1.09
CA SER A 224 32.19 0.92 -0.55
C SER A 224 30.89 0.13 -0.48
N ILE A 225 29.74 0.75 -0.82
CA ILE A 225 28.43 0.11 -0.80
C ILE A 225 28.18 -0.62 -2.12
N PRO A 226 28.11 -1.97 -2.13
CA PRO A 226 27.85 -2.71 -3.35
C PRO A 226 26.43 -2.47 -3.86
N LYS A 227 26.26 -2.34 -5.18
CA LYS A 227 24.95 -2.12 -5.80
C LYS A 227 23.95 -3.23 -5.47
N GLY A 228 24.41 -4.48 -5.37
CA GLY A 228 23.59 -5.65 -5.02
C GLY A 228 23.46 -5.93 -3.52
N VAL A 229 23.84 -5.01 -2.64
CA VAL A 229 23.87 -5.22 -1.18
C VAL A 229 22.53 -5.62 -0.58
N LEU A 230 21.43 -5.26 -1.21
CA LEU A 230 20.05 -5.56 -0.78
C LEU A 230 19.42 -6.79 -1.44
N ALA A 231 20.21 -7.69 -2.06
CA ALA A 231 19.66 -8.85 -2.76
C ALA A 231 18.77 -9.73 -1.87
N ALA A 232 19.18 -10.03 -0.64
CA ALA A 232 18.38 -10.81 0.31
C ALA A 232 17.14 -10.03 0.77
N TYR A 233 17.24 -8.71 0.96
CA TYR A 233 16.12 -7.86 1.32
C TYR A 233 15.07 -7.80 0.20
N ASP A 234 15.49 -7.67 -1.06
CA ASP A 234 14.60 -7.74 -2.21
C ASP A 234 13.86 -9.09 -2.27
N LEU A 235 14.58 -10.22 -2.16
CA LEU A 235 13.96 -11.54 -2.13
C LEU A 235 12.94 -11.69 -1.00
N ALA A 236 13.20 -11.14 0.18
CA ALA A 236 12.29 -11.21 1.32
C ALA A 236 11.05 -10.32 1.15
N THR A 237 11.15 -9.19 0.47
CA THR A 237 10.06 -8.21 0.38
C THR A 237 9.23 -8.30 -0.89
N ARG A 238 9.77 -8.91 -1.97
CA ARG A 238 9.02 -9.07 -3.23
C ARG A 238 7.86 -10.05 -3.11
N PRO A 239 6.77 -9.88 -3.90
CA PRO A 239 5.70 -10.87 -3.98
C PRO A 239 6.19 -12.21 -4.53
N VAL A 240 5.40 -13.26 -4.32
CA VAL A 240 5.66 -14.56 -4.96
C VAL A 240 5.33 -14.47 -6.43
N ALA A 241 6.30 -14.73 -7.27
CA ALA A 241 6.13 -14.86 -8.71
C ALA A 241 6.17 -16.33 -9.14
N PHE A 242 5.38 -16.67 -10.13
CA PHE A 242 5.34 -18.01 -10.72
C PHE A 242 5.73 -17.95 -12.19
N ALA A 243 6.49 -18.93 -12.62
CA ALA A 243 6.88 -19.12 -14.03
C ALA A 243 6.96 -20.61 -14.37
N LYS A 244 6.99 -20.92 -15.63
CA LYS A 244 7.29 -22.27 -16.10
C LYS A 244 8.68 -22.68 -15.62
N PRO A 245 8.95 -23.99 -15.44
CA PRO A 245 10.22 -24.48 -14.89
C PRO A 245 11.46 -23.87 -15.55
N GLU A 246 11.45 -23.73 -16.88
CA GLU A 246 12.53 -23.16 -17.67
C GLU A 246 12.86 -21.70 -17.36
N ASP A 247 11.86 -20.90 -16.99
CA ASP A 247 11.97 -19.44 -16.77
C ASP A 247 12.18 -19.07 -15.29
N ARG A 248 12.00 -20.03 -14.35
CA ARG A 248 12.00 -19.76 -12.89
C ARG A 248 13.29 -19.14 -12.39
N LYS A 249 14.44 -19.64 -12.87
CA LYS A 249 15.74 -19.14 -12.42
C LYS A 249 15.93 -17.67 -12.77
N ALA A 250 15.62 -17.29 -14.01
CA ALA A 250 15.73 -15.90 -14.46
C ALA A 250 14.80 -14.98 -13.69
N MET A 251 13.54 -15.43 -13.45
CA MET A 251 12.54 -14.67 -12.72
C MET A 251 12.94 -14.38 -11.26
N LEU A 252 13.61 -15.32 -10.59
CA LEU A 252 14.00 -15.19 -9.18
C LEU A 252 15.39 -14.55 -8.99
N THR A 253 16.14 -14.29 -10.09
CA THR A 253 17.42 -13.60 -10.01
C THR A 253 17.19 -12.15 -9.56
N HIS A 254 18.03 -11.72 -8.61
CA HIS A 254 18.04 -10.31 -8.18
C HIS A 254 18.61 -9.42 -9.27
N ASP A 255 17.88 -8.37 -9.60
CA ASP A 255 18.31 -7.28 -10.48
C ASP A 255 18.39 -6.00 -9.62
N PRO A 256 19.59 -5.56 -9.23
CA PRO A 256 19.76 -4.41 -8.33
C PRO A 256 19.28 -3.10 -8.96
N ASP A 257 19.39 -2.91 -10.26
CA ASP A 257 18.92 -1.71 -10.95
C ASP A 257 17.42 -1.60 -10.91
N ARG A 258 16.74 -2.69 -11.26
CA ARG A 258 15.30 -2.77 -11.18
C ARG A 258 14.80 -2.58 -9.73
N PHE A 259 15.41 -3.28 -8.77
CA PHE A 259 14.99 -3.18 -7.37
C PHE A 259 15.11 -1.75 -6.83
N LEU A 260 16.26 -1.09 -7.06
CA LEU A 260 16.48 0.28 -6.59
C LEU A 260 15.59 1.30 -7.30
N ALA A 261 15.26 1.08 -8.58
CA ALA A 261 14.29 1.93 -9.29
C ALA A 261 12.87 1.74 -8.76
N GLU A 262 12.43 0.49 -8.57
CA GLU A 262 11.12 0.18 -7.98
C GLU A 262 10.99 0.72 -6.55
N ALA A 263 12.03 0.66 -5.73
CA ALA A 263 12.02 1.17 -4.37
C ALA A 263 11.85 2.69 -4.30
N ASP A 264 12.49 3.46 -5.20
CA ASP A 264 12.25 4.89 -5.33
C ASP A 264 10.82 5.19 -5.78
N GLY A 265 10.35 4.48 -6.81
CA GLY A 265 8.98 4.60 -7.28
C GLY A 265 7.96 4.30 -6.18
N GLN A 266 8.18 3.28 -5.36
CA GLN A 266 7.24 2.87 -4.32
C GLN A 266 7.03 3.91 -3.22
N ARG A 267 8.01 4.75 -2.88
CA ARG A 267 7.82 5.86 -1.93
C ARG A 267 6.65 6.76 -2.34
N ASP A 268 6.49 7.00 -3.63
CA ASP A 268 5.49 7.91 -4.17
C ASP A 268 4.23 7.18 -4.69
N THR A 269 4.31 5.88 -4.97
CA THR A 269 3.25 5.07 -5.57
C THR A 269 2.47 4.24 -4.57
N ILE A 270 3.13 3.74 -3.52
CA ILE A 270 2.48 3.10 -2.39
C ILE A 270 2.15 4.19 -1.38
N GLY A 271 0.91 4.61 -1.36
CA GLY A 271 0.46 5.70 -0.52
C GLY A 271 -0.98 5.55 -0.11
N SER A 272 -1.65 6.65 0.07
CA SER A 272 -3.08 6.71 0.40
C SER A 272 -3.55 8.15 0.38
N ASN A 273 -4.88 8.37 0.31
CA ASN A 273 -5.45 9.64 0.69
C ASN A 273 -6.41 9.42 1.86
N ASN A 274 -6.51 10.39 2.75
CA ASN A 274 -7.64 10.51 3.64
C ASN A 274 -7.93 11.96 4.02
N TRP A 275 -9.16 12.20 4.44
CA TRP A 275 -9.56 13.45 5.07
C TRP A 275 -10.74 13.24 6.00
N VAL A 276 -10.86 14.17 6.96
CA VAL A 276 -12.00 14.30 7.85
C VAL A 276 -12.51 15.75 7.79
N VAL A 277 -13.83 15.90 7.75
CA VAL A 277 -14.50 17.21 7.64
C VAL A 277 -15.48 17.35 8.80
N ALA A 278 -15.39 18.47 9.54
CA ALA A 278 -16.23 18.75 10.69
C ALA A 278 -17.69 19.08 10.29
N PRO A 279 -18.68 18.88 11.20
CA PRO A 279 -20.09 19.13 10.94
C PRO A 279 -20.40 20.54 10.42
N SER A 280 -19.65 21.54 10.87
CA SER A 280 -19.80 22.94 10.42
C SER A 280 -19.55 23.11 8.92
N ARG A 281 -18.81 22.20 8.28
CA ARG A 281 -18.40 22.25 6.87
C ARG A 281 -19.02 21.14 6.02
N THR A 282 -20.00 20.40 6.53
CA THR A 282 -20.73 19.37 5.78
C THR A 282 -22.17 19.76 5.55
N ALA A 283 -22.76 19.27 4.47
CA ALA A 283 -24.18 19.49 4.15
C ALA A 283 -25.10 18.73 5.11
N THR A 284 -24.65 17.59 5.61
CA THR A 284 -25.42 16.73 6.51
C THR A 284 -25.42 17.21 7.96
N GLY A 285 -24.50 18.13 8.33
CA GLY A 285 -24.28 18.54 9.71
C GLY A 285 -23.63 17.45 10.57
N ARG A 286 -23.11 16.39 9.97
CA ARG A 286 -22.34 15.31 10.58
C ARG A 286 -20.94 15.27 9.99
N PRO A 287 -19.92 14.74 10.70
CA PRO A 287 -18.60 14.57 10.10
C PRO A 287 -18.64 13.67 8.88
N ILE A 288 -17.76 13.95 7.91
CA ILE A 288 -17.45 13.06 6.80
C ILE A 288 -16.01 12.58 6.97
N LEU A 289 -15.78 11.26 6.85
CA LEU A 289 -14.45 10.66 6.75
C LEU A 289 -14.34 9.96 5.41
N ALA A 290 -13.30 10.29 4.64
CA ALA A 290 -12.95 9.58 3.41
C ALA A 290 -11.56 8.97 3.52
N ASN A 291 -11.37 7.77 2.98
CA ASN A 291 -10.08 7.09 2.92
C ASN A 291 -9.98 6.17 1.71
N ASP A 292 -8.84 6.23 1.03
CA ASP A 292 -8.48 5.34 -0.08
C ASP A 292 -7.00 4.96 -0.01
N PRO A 293 -6.68 3.75 0.52
CA PRO A 293 -5.32 3.25 0.55
C PRO A 293 -4.84 2.83 -0.84
N HIS A 294 -3.67 3.36 -1.24
CA HIS A 294 -3.04 3.02 -2.52
C HIS A 294 -2.05 1.88 -2.33
N ARG A 295 -2.22 0.83 -3.11
CA ARG A 295 -1.38 -0.38 -3.09
C ARG A 295 -1.22 -0.91 -4.50
N GLU A 296 -0.24 -1.78 -4.67
CA GLU A 296 -0.17 -2.59 -5.89
C GLU A 296 -1.49 -3.33 -6.09
N HIS A 297 -2.01 -3.25 -7.30
CA HIS A 297 -3.23 -3.95 -7.66
C HIS A 297 -2.96 -5.43 -7.91
N SER A 298 -3.77 -6.25 -7.30
CA SER A 298 -3.71 -7.69 -7.42
C SER A 298 -5.10 -8.31 -7.50
N VAL A 299 -5.14 -9.53 -7.97
CA VAL A 299 -6.30 -10.40 -7.87
C VAL A 299 -5.87 -11.72 -7.24
N PRO A 300 -6.54 -12.14 -6.16
CA PRO A 300 -7.61 -11.46 -5.41
C PRO A 300 -7.20 -10.11 -4.81
N SER A 301 -8.19 -9.28 -4.47
CA SER A 301 -7.98 -7.97 -3.84
C SER A 301 -7.09 -8.06 -2.60
N LEU A 302 -6.25 -7.04 -2.38
CA LEU A 302 -5.49 -6.89 -1.14
C LEU A 302 -6.41 -6.69 0.07
N ARG A 303 -7.46 -5.87 -0.09
CA ARG A 303 -8.39 -5.55 1.00
C ARG A 303 -9.61 -6.47 0.99
N TYR A 304 -10.16 -6.69 2.18
CA TYR A 304 -11.35 -7.48 2.39
C TYR A 304 -12.33 -6.70 3.29
N ILE A 305 -13.51 -6.40 2.76
CA ILE A 305 -14.55 -5.68 3.52
C ILE A 305 -15.33 -6.72 4.31
N VAL A 306 -15.56 -6.45 5.61
CA VAL A 306 -16.34 -7.33 6.48
C VAL A 306 -17.02 -6.52 7.60
N GLY A 307 -18.25 -6.91 7.97
CA GLY A 307 -18.95 -6.46 9.16
C GLY A 307 -18.82 -7.51 10.28
N LEU A 308 -18.44 -7.09 11.48
CA LEU A 308 -18.23 -7.94 12.66
C LEU A 308 -19.14 -7.50 13.80
N ASN A 309 -20.03 -8.36 14.27
CA ASN A 309 -21.03 -8.02 15.27
C ASN A 309 -21.13 -9.11 16.38
N ALA A 310 -20.83 -8.70 17.60
CA ALA A 310 -21.04 -9.45 18.84
C ALA A 310 -21.37 -8.48 19.98
N PRO A 311 -21.89 -8.95 21.12
CA PRO A 311 -22.11 -8.09 22.28
C PRO A 311 -20.84 -7.32 22.67
N GLY A 312 -20.93 -5.98 22.66
CA GLY A 312 -19.82 -5.08 23.00
C GLY A 312 -18.87 -4.74 21.83
N LEU A 313 -18.97 -5.43 20.69
CA LEU A 313 -18.18 -5.16 19.50
C LEU A 313 -19.07 -5.17 18.25
N SER A 314 -19.17 -4.03 17.57
CA SER A 314 -19.82 -3.93 16.27
C SER A 314 -18.98 -3.01 15.40
N VAL A 315 -18.36 -3.52 14.33
CA VAL A 315 -17.44 -2.78 13.47
C VAL A 315 -17.59 -3.22 12.03
N ILE A 316 -17.48 -2.30 11.09
CA ILE A 316 -17.47 -2.60 9.66
C ILE A 316 -16.40 -1.78 8.93
N GLY A 317 -15.82 -2.36 7.91
CA GLY A 317 -14.83 -1.73 7.07
C GLY A 317 -13.92 -2.73 6.39
N ALA A 318 -12.68 -2.32 6.09
CA ALA A 318 -11.72 -3.15 5.40
C ALA A 318 -10.48 -3.44 6.27
N GLY A 319 -9.92 -4.64 6.08
CA GLY A 319 -8.67 -5.09 6.68
C GLY A 319 -7.88 -5.96 5.71
N GLU A 320 -6.74 -6.46 6.19
CA GLU A 320 -5.96 -7.48 5.50
C GLU A 320 -6.62 -8.85 5.73
N PRO A 321 -6.84 -9.68 4.69
CA PRO A 321 -7.56 -10.95 4.87
C PRO A 321 -6.83 -11.97 5.76
N ALA A 322 -5.54 -11.83 5.97
CA ALA A 322 -4.76 -12.71 6.84
C ALA A 322 -4.72 -12.27 8.32
N LEU A 323 -5.43 -11.20 8.68
CA LEU A 323 -5.46 -10.64 10.04
C LEU A 323 -6.89 -10.59 10.60
N PRO A 324 -7.08 -10.81 11.91
CA PRO A 324 -8.37 -10.58 12.54
C PRO A 324 -8.66 -9.08 12.67
N GLY A 325 -9.94 -8.72 12.56
CA GLY A 325 -10.41 -7.37 12.77
C GLY A 325 -10.43 -6.51 11.51
N ILE A 326 -10.46 -5.19 11.72
CA ILE A 326 -10.64 -4.16 10.68
C ILE A 326 -9.70 -3.01 10.98
N SER A 327 -9.00 -2.51 9.97
CA SER A 327 -8.05 -1.40 10.11
C SER A 327 -8.57 -0.06 9.58
N ILE A 328 -9.58 -0.07 8.70
CA ILE A 328 -10.20 1.12 8.09
C ILE A 328 -11.71 0.94 8.15
N GLY A 329 -12.44 1.84 8.82
CA GLY A 329 -13.89 1.70 8.95
C GLY A 329 -14.49 2.48 10.10
N HIS A 330 -15.53 1.91 10.73
CA HIS A 330 -16.20 2.51 11.90
C HIS A 330 -16.80 1.44 12.81
N ASN A 331 -17.02 1.82 14.08
CA ASN A 331 -17.64 0.94 15.10
C ASN A 331 -18.99 1.45 15.60
N GLY A 332 -19.69 2.23 14.81
CA GLY A 332 -20.96 2.83 15.17
C GLY A 332 -20.86 4.03 16.12
N THR A 333 -19.68 4.33 16.66
CA THR A 333 -19.41 5.48 17.54
C THR A 333 -18.30 6.37 16.99
N ILE A 334 -17.22 5.77 16.56
CA ILE A 334 -16.08 6.44 15.91
C ILE A 334 -15.85 5.86 14.52
N ALA A 335 -15.31 6.68 13.64
CA ALA A 335 -14.78 6.33 12.35
C ALA A 335 -13.26 6.53 12.35
N PHE A 336 -12.54 5.66 11.64
CA PHE A 336 -11.08 5.68 11.55
C PHE A 336 -10.59 5.30 10.17
N GLY A 337 -9.48 5.91 9.78
CA GLY A 337 -8.84 5.66 8.49
C GLY A 337 -7.36 5.95 8.59
N LEU A 338 -6.57 5.43 7.64
CA LEU A 338 -5.12 5.50 7.69
C LEU A 338 -4.49 5.83 6.33
N THR A 339 -3.34 6.53 6.41
CA THR A 339 -2.42 6.73 5.28
C THR A 339 -0.99 6.59 5.78
N ILE A 340 -0.05 6.18 4.94
CA ILE A 340 1.35 6.05 5.35
C ILE A 340 1.88 7.39 5.87
N PHE A 341 2.48 7.36 7.07
CA PHE A 341 3.24 8.42 7.70
C PHE A 341 4.72 8.05 7.63
N ASN A 342 5.47 8.63 6.72
CA ASN A 342 6.80 8.17 6.31
C ASN A 342 7.87 8.32 7.41
N VAL A 343 7.76 7.52 8.48
CA VAL A 343 8.82 7.39 9.50
C VAL A 343 9.94 6.53 8.94
N ASP A 344 11.17 6.97 9.17
CA ASP A 344 12.35 6.17 8.90
C ASP A 344 12.54 5.10 9.98
N GLN A 345 12.38 3.82 9.60
CA GLN A 345 12.29 2.68 10.51
C GLN A 345 13.37 1.62 10.27
N GLU A 346 14.35 1.91 9.41
CA GLU A 346 15.43 0.99 9.06
C GLU A 346 16.77 1.73 8.95
N ASP A 347 17.88 1.01 9.11
CA ASP A 347 19.23 1.48 8.82
C ASP A 347 20.09 0.32 8.30
N LEU A 348 20.95 0.59 7.31
CA LEU A 348 21.97 -0.34 6.85
C LEU A 348 23.28 -0.10 7.62
N TYR A 349 23.76 -1.14 8.29
CA TYR A 349 25.02 -1.15 9.04
C TYR A 349 26.12 -1.82 8.25
N VAL A 350 27.28 -1.15 8.14
CA VAL A 350 28.48 -1.63 7.45
C VAL A 350 29.53 -2.08 8.48
N TYR A 351 29.96 -3.32 8.39
CA TYR A 351 30.90 -3.93 9.32
C TYR A 351 32.23 -4.28 8.65
N GLU A 352 33.31 -4.07 9.39
CA GLU A 352 34.59 -4.69 9.12
C GLU A 352 34.60 -6.10 9.72
N LEU A 353 34.98 -7.11 8.93
CA LEU A 353 35.09 -8.48 9.37
C LEU A 353 36.51 -8.78 9.88
N ASN A 354 36.61 -9.64 10.91
CA ASN A 354 37.89 -10.12 11.43
C ASN A 354 38.61 -10.92 10.33
N PRO A 355 39.83 -10.52 9.94
CA PRO A 355 40.62 -11.25 8.96
C PRO A 355 40.88 -12.72 9.31
N ALA A 356 40.92 -13.04 10.63
CA ALA A 356 41.15 -14.40 11.13
C ALA A 356 39.88 -15.25 11.27
N ASP A 357 38.69 -14.61 11.39
CA ASP A 357 37.40 -15.30 11.53
C ASP A 357 36.29 -14.50 10.85
N PRO A 358 35.79 -14.92 9.68
CA PRO A 358 34.77 -14.18 8.94
C PRO A 358 33.39 -14.15 9.62
N ASN A 359 33.22 -14.88 10.73
CA ASN A 359 32.01 -14.81 11.56
C ASN A 359 32.12 -13.82 12.72
N GLN A 360 33.21 -13.03 12.79
CA GLN A 360 33.38 -11.94 13.74
C GLN A 360 33.42 -10.61 13.01
N TYR A 361 32.84 -9.59 13.64
CA TYR A 361 32.84 -8.21 13.14
C TYR A 361 33.39 -7.24 14.19
N ARG A 362 33.92 -6.12 13.71
CA ARG A 362 34.42 -5.05 14.57
C ARG A 362 33.29 -4.39 15.34
N TYR A 363 33.41 -4.29 16.65
CA TYR A 363 32.51 -3.52 17.50
C TYR A 363 33.32 -2.88 18.65
N ARG A 364 33.27 -1.56 18.72
CA ARG A 364 34.13 -0.75 19.65
C ARG A 364 35.60 -1.17 19.54
N ASP A 365 36.21 -1.52 20.64
CA ASP A 365 37.64 -1.87 20.69
C ASP A 365 37.92 -3.36 20.45
N GLY A 366 36.91 -4.16 20.12
CA GLY A 366 37.05 -5.63 19.98
C GLY A 366 36.37 -6.22 18.77
N TRP A 367 36.35 -7.56 18.74
CA TRP A 367 35.62 -8.38 17.79
C TRP A 367 34.44 -9.06 18.48
N GLU A 368 33.29 -8.96 17.89
CA GLU A 368 32.05 -9.61 18.35
C GLU A 368 31.64 -10.71 17.36
N SER A 369 31.18 -11.87 17.88
CA SER A 369 30.79 -12.98 17.04
C SER A 369 29.35 -12.80 16.51
N MET A 370 29.10 -13.11 15.24
CA MET A 370 27.76 -13.21 14.70
C MET A 370 27.00 -14.35 15.37
N ARG A 371 25.71 -14.14 15.60
CA ARG A 371 24.79 -15.22 15.95
C ARG A 371 24.44 -15.99 14.67
N ILE A 372 24.80 -17.28 14.63
CA ILE A 372 24.49 -18.16 13.50
C ILE A 372 23.32 -19.05 13.88
N VAL A 373 22.29 -19.08 13.06
CA VAL A 373 21.12 -19.93 13.22
C VAL A 373 21.10 -20.92 12.07
N HIS A 374 21.19 -22.21 12.40
CA HIS A 374 21.08 -23.30 11.44
C HIS A 374 19.60 -23.70 11.32
N GLU A 375 19.05 -23.65 10.12
CA GLU A 375 17.68 -24.09 9.82
C GLU A 375 17.69 -25.04 8.62
N SER A 376 16.64 -25.83 8.51
CA SER A 376 16.43 -26.74 7.40
C SER A 376 15.25 -26.26 6.55
N VAL A 377 15.47 -26.09 5.25
CA VAL A 377 14.45 -25.72 4.26
C VAL A 377 14.02 -26.98 3.52
N GLU A 378 12.78 -27.40 3.72
CA GLU A 378 12.20 -28.49 2.94
C GLU A 378 12.08 -28.09 1.48
N VAL A 379 12.44 -28.99 0.54
CA VAL A 379 12.44 -28.71 -0.89
C VAL A 379 11.66 -29.81 -1.63
N LYS A 380 10.62 -29.41 -2.35
CA LYS A 380 9.78 -30.33 -3.14
C LYS A 380 10.65 -31.13 -4.11
N GLY A 381 10.63 -32.47 -3.96
CA GLY A 381 11.34 -33.40 -4.83
C GLY A 381 12.81 -33.66 -4.47
N GLU A 382 13.38 -32.98 -3.46
CA GLU A 382 14.80 -33.14 -3.12
C GLU A 382 15.05 -33.45 -1.63
N GLY A 383 14.08 -33.25 -0.76
CA GLY A 383 14.26 -33.35 0.69
C GLY A 383 14.67 -31.99 1.32
N ALA A 384 15.32 -32.03 2.47
CA ALA A 384 15.71 -30.85 3.21
C ALA A 384 17.10 -30.33 2.81
N ARG A 385 17.26 -29.02 2.80
CA ARG A 385 18.56 -28.32 2.64
C ARG A 385 18.86 -27.49 3.86
N ASP A 386 20.03 -27.66 4.43
CA ASP A 386 20.49 -26.84 5.56
C ASP A 386 20.90 -25.45 5.08
N VAL A 387 20.51 -24.44 5.82
CA VAL A 387 20.85 -23.04 5.57
C VAL A 387 21.36 -22.38 6.84
N GLU A 388 22.33 -21.48 6.69
CA GLU A 388 22.83 -20.64 7.76
C GLU A 388 22.24 -19.24 7.64
N LEU A 389 21.68 -18.74 8.73
CA LEU A 389 21.19 -17.36 8.89
C LEU A 389 22.12 -16.66 9.86
N LYS A 390 22.79 -15.61 9.40
CA LYS A 390 23.75 -14.84 10.21
C LYS A 390 23.14 -13.53 10.69
N PHE A 391 23.40 -13.21 11.93
CA PHE A 391 22.89 -11.99 12.56
C PHE A 391 24.03 -11.28 13.32
N THR A 392 24.14 -9.98 13.10
CA THR A 392 24.88 -9.11 14.00
C THR A 392 23.97 -8.68 15.15
N ARG A 393 24.49 -7.90 16.08
CA ARG A 393 23.69 -7.26 17.14
C ARG A 393 22.59 -6.33 16.62
N HIS A 394 22.76 -5.78 15.41
CA HIS A 394 21.80 -4.86 14.81
C HIS A 394 20.70 -5.57 14.00
N GLY A 395 20.97 -6.79 13.51
CA GLY A 395 19.99 -7.54 12.73
C GLY A 395 20.60 -8.54 11.76
N PRO A 396 19.81 -9.04 10.79
CA PRO A 396 20.26 -10.01 9.81
C PRO A 396 21.35 -9.47 8.90
N VAL A 397 22.36 -10.29 8.66
CA VAL A 397 23.38 -10.06 7.65
C VAL A 397 22.76 -10.37 6.27
N VAL A 398 22.62 -9.34 5.47
CA VAL A 398 22.00 -9.44 4.14
C VAL A 398 23.00 -9.60 3.00
N TYR A 399 24.26 -9.24 3.26
CA TYR A 399 25.32 -9.36 2.26
C TYR A 399 26.69 -9.49 2.94
N VAL A 400 27.57 -10.28 2.37
CA VAL A 400 28.98 -10.42 2.78
C VAL A 400 29.88 -10.17 1.57
N ASP A 401 30.78 -9.21 1.70
CA ASP A 401 31.84 -8.92 0.74
C ASP A 401 33.15 -9.54 1.26
N GLU A 402 33.39 -10.77 0.89
CA GLU A 402 34.56 -11.53 1.34
C GLU A 402 35.88 -10.91 0.87
N ALA A 403 35.89 -10.31 -0.33
CA ALA A 403 37.09 -9.72 -0.92
C ALA A 403 37.57 -8.49 -0.13
N ASN A 404 36.63 -7.67 0.32
CA ASN A 404 36.89 -6.46 1.07
C ASN A 404 36.74 -6.64 2.59
N LYS A 405 36.50 -7.89 3.07
CA LYS A 405 36.28 -8.21 4.49
C LYS A 405 35.20 -7.34 5.13
N ARG A 406 34.05 -7.26 4.50
CA ARG A 406 32.89 -6.48 4.98
C ARG A 406 31.62 -7.33 5.06
N ALA A 407 30.76 -6.97 6.01
CA ALA A 407 29.41 -7.47 6.07
C ALA A 407 28.43 -6.32 6.19
N PHE A 408 27.22 -6.55 5.74
CA PHE A 408 26.14 -5.59 5.74
C PHE A 408 24.93 -6.20 6.43
N ALA A 409 24.40 -5.51 7.46
CA ALA A 409 23.24 -5.98 8.18
C ALA A 409 22.18 -4.87 8.28
N ILE A 410 20.91 -5.26 8.27
CA ILE A 410 19.79 -4.33 8.37
C ILE A 410 19.29 -4.33 9.82
N ARG A 411 19.22 -3.15 10.43
CA ARG A 411 18.41 -2.90 11.60
C ARG A 411 17.06 -2.39 11.16
N SER A 412 16.00 -3.07 11.58
CA SER A 412 14.62 -2.69 11.28
C SER A 412 13.76 -2.82 12.52
N ILE A 413 12.74 -1.99 12.63
CA ILE A 413 11.71 -2.14 13.67
C ILE A 413 10.98 -3.49 13.60
N TRP A 414 11.10 -4.20 12.51
CA TRP A 414 10.49 -5.53 12.33
C TRP A 414 10.97 -6.55 13.38
N PHE A 415 12.14 -6.32 13.98
CA PHE A 415 12.67 -7.21 15.04
C PHE A 415 12.24 -6.80 16.44
N GLU A 416 11.47 -5.72 16.56
CA GLU A 416 10.92 -5.25 17.82
C GLU A 416 9.52 -5.84 18.09
N PRO A 417 9.13 -6.05 19.37
CA PRO A 417 7.78 -6.47 19.68
C PRO A 417 6.75 -5.40 19.31
N GLY A 418 5.55 -5.84 18.91
CA GLY A 418 4.44 -4.95 18.57
C GLY A 418 4.50 -4.36 17.16
N THR A 419 5.26 -4.97 16.24
CA THR A 419 5.43 -4.46 14.88
C THR A 419 4.93 -5.38 13.77
N SER A 420 4.04 -6.33 14.08
CA SER A 420 3.26 -7.01 13.05
C SER A 420 2.37 -6.00 12.34
N ALA A 421 2.51 -5.94 11.01
CA ALA A 421 1.87 -4.90 10.21
C ALA A 421 0.33 -4.94 10.38
N TYR A 422 -0.27 -3.79 10.68
CA TYR A 422 -1.71 -3.56 10.90
C TYR A 422 -2.34 -4.25 12.11
N PHE A 423 -1.66 -5.16 12.80
CA PHE A 423 -2.27 -5.91 13.91
C PHE A 423 -2.61 -5.03 15.12
N GLY A 424 -1.96 -3.87 15.26
CA GLY A 424 -2.33 -2.83 16.23
C GLY A 424 -3.76 -2.30 16.09
N SER A 425 -4.44 -2.54 14.96
CA SER A 425 -5.85 -2.17 14.74
C SER A 425 -6.81 -2.91 15.67
N SER A 426 -6.44 -4.09 16.15
CA SER A 426 -7.25 -4.92 17.06
C SER A 426 -7.70 -4.18 18.32
N ASP A 427 -6.98 -3.15 18.73
CA ASP A 427 -7.26 -2.41 19.97
C ASP A 427 -8.25 -1.23 19.76
N TYR A 428 -8.11 -0.44 18.68
CA TYR A 428 -8.99 0.71 18.49
C TYR A 428 -10.38 0.37 17.95
N MET A 429 -10.62 -0.85 17.48
CA MET A 429 -11.96 -1.28 17.08
C MET A 429 -13.01 -1.12 18.19
N THR A 430 -12.59 -1.14 19.44
CA THR A 430 -13.45 -0.98 20.60
C THR A 430 -13.45 0.43 21.20
N ALA A 431 -12.62 1.33 20.70
CA ALA A 431 -12.55 2.72 21.18
C ALA A 431 -13.91 3.43 20.99
N LYS A 432 -14.30 4.27 21.95
CA LYS A 432 -15.59 4.98 21.95
C LYS A 432 -15.44 6.50 21.80
N ASP A 433 -14.24 7.01 21.93
CA ASP A 433 -13.93 8.44 21.85
C ASP A 433 -12.45 8.68 21.48
N TRP A 434 -12.08 9.95 21.35
CA TRP A 434 -10.71 10.36 21.03
C TRP A 434 -9.67 9.83 22.03
N ASN A 435 -9.95 9.86 23.31
CA ASN A 435 -8.98 9.41 24.32
C ASN A 435 -8.73 7.91 24.23
N GLY A 436 -9.79 7.13 24.06
CA GLY A 436 -9.68 5.69 23.81
C GLY A 436 -8.93 5.37 22.53
N PHE A 437 -9.18 6.13 21.45
CA PHE A 437 -8.46 5.98 20.18
C PHE A 437 -6.96 6.30 20.33
N VAL A 438 -6.63 7.43 20.96
CA VAL A 438 -5.22 7.80 21.26
C VAL A 438 -4.53 6.75 22.11
N ALA A 439 -5.21 6.20 23.12
CA ALA A 439 -4.64 5.14 23.96
C ALA A 439 -4.31 3.87 23.17
N ALA A 440 -5.13 3.52 22.17
CA ALA A 440 -4.87 2.39 21.28
C ALA A 440 -3.69 2.70 20.32
N ILE A 441 -3.63 3.91 19.75
CA ILE A 441 -2.54 4.31 18.84
C ILE A 441 -1.17 4.33 19.55
N ARG A 442 -1.11 4.52 20.85
CA ARG A 442 0.16 4.38 21.60
C ARG A 442 0.82 3.02 21.43
N ARG A 443 0.05 1.98 21.16
CA ARG A 443 0.51 0.60 20.93
C ARG A 443 0.71 0.27 19.46
N TRP A 444 0.44 1.21 18.55
CA TRP A 444 0.65 1.00 17.11
C TRP A 444 2.14 1.03 16.77
N GLY A 445 2.67 -0.04 16.17
CA GLY A 445 4.10 -0.14 15.80
C GLY A 445 4.38 -0.01 14.31
N ALA A 446 3.63 -0.75 13.49
CA ALA A 446 3.88 -0.86 12.04
C ALA A 446 2.59 -1.17 11.24
N PRO A 447 2.54 -0.76 9.95
CA PRO A 447 3.43 0.25 9.36
C PRO A 447 3.24 1.62 10.04
N SER A 448 4.12 2.58 9.78
CA SER A 448 3.91 3.95 10.26
C SER A 448 2.73 4.58 9.52
N GLU A 449 1.71 5.05 10.25
CA GLU A 449 0.45 5.50 9.65
C GLU A 449 -0.01 6.83 10.24
N ASN A 450 -0.50 7.72 9.39
CA ASN A 450 -1.39 8.80 9.76
C ASN A 450 -2.76 8.21 10.07
N GLN A 451 -3.24 8.35 11.28
CA GLN A 451 -4.57 7.91 11.67
C GLN A 451 -5.52 9.10 11.74
N VAL A 452 -6.59 9.09 10.96
CA VAL A 452 -7.67 10.07 11.04
C VAL A 452 -8.84 9.51 11.83
N TYR A 453 -9.51 10.40 12.54
CA TYR A 453 -10.58 10.11 13.49
C TYR A 453 -11.77 11.03 13.29
N ALA A 454 -12.98 10.49 13.40
CA ALA A 454 -14.21 11.25 13.56
C ALA A 454 -15.17 10.51 14.50
N ASP A 455 -16.06 11.22 15.19
CA ASP A 455 -17.04 10.63 16.08
C ASP A 455 -18.45 11.19 15.90
N VAL A 456 -19.44 10.47 16.43
CA VAL A 456 -20.86 10.86 16.38
C VAL A 456 -21.17 12.12 17.18
N LYS A 457 -20.25 12.62 18.00
CA LYS A 457 -20.35 13.89 18.74
C LYS A 457 -19.89 15.08 17.89
N GLY A 458 -19.42 14.82 16.67
CA GLY A 458 -18.97 15.84 15.74
C GLY A 458 -17.49 16.21 15.83
N ASN A 459 -16.69 15.47 16.60
CA ASN A 459 -15.26 15.73 16.70
C ASN A 459 -14.52 15.08 15.56
N ILE A 460 -13.45 15.72 15.10
CA ILE A 460 -12.50 15.18 14.14
C ILE A 460 -11.07 15.33 14.66
N GLY A 461 -10.17 14.47 14.23
CA GLY A 461 -8.77 14.51 14.66
C GLY A 461 -7.83 13.74 13.77
N TRP A 462 -6.56 13.92 14.02
CA TRP A 462 -5.45 13.22 13.40
C TRP A 462 -4.36 12.94 14.43
N ILE A 463 -3.76 11.75 14.34
CA ILE A 463 -2.62 11.33 15.14
C ILE A 463 -1.80 10.30 14.35
N PRO A 464 -0.48 10.43 14.24
CA PRO A 464 0.34 9.35 13.67
C PRO A 464 0.60 8.24 14.69
N GLY A 465 0.70 7.02 14.20
CA GLY A 465 1.15 5.86 14.97
C GLY A 465 2.34 5.20 14.31
N ALA A 466 3.43 5.02 15.06
CA ALA A 466 4.65 4.41 14.55
C ALA A 466 5.61 4.00 15.66
N LYS A 467 6.35 2.91 15.46
CA LYS A 467 7.58 2.66 16.22
C LYS A 467 8.71 3.49 15.59
N THR A 468 9.11 4.58 16.23
CA THR A 468 10.05 5.57 15.67
C THR A 468 11.40 5.47 16.34
N PRO A 469 12.48 5.04 15.65
CA PRO A 469 13.82 4.97 16.22
C PRO A 469 14.36 6.33 16.66
N ARG A 470 15.04 6.39 17.80
CA ARG A 470 15.74 7.60 18.27
C ARG A 470 17.19 7.57 17.80
N ARG A 471 17.50 8.30 16.75
CA ARG A 471 18.86 8.52 16.22
C ARG A 471 19.43 9.82 16.76
N VAL A 472 20.51 9.76 17.54
CA VAL A 472 21.05 10.95 18.20
C VAL A 472 22.05 11.68 17.33
N ASN A 473 23.03 10.98 16.79
CA ASN A 473 24.19 11.57 16.10
C ASN A 473 24.23 11.36 14.58
N TYR A 474 23.13 10.84 14.01
CA TYR A 474 22.96 10.68 12.56
C TYR A 474 21.48 10.83 12.19
N ASP A 475 21.17 10.83 10.90
CA ASP A 475 19.83 11.16 10.41
C ASP A 475 19.08 9.98 9.76
N GLY A 476 19.72 8.83 9.55
CA GLY A 476 19.10 7.65 8.91
C GLY A 476 19.05 7.73 7.38
N LEU A 477 19.70 8.71 6.77
CA LEU A 477 19.64 8.92 5.32
C LEU A 477 20.76 8.21 4.54
N LEU A 478 21.75 7.70 5.22
CA LEU A 478 22.90 6.97 4.66
C LEU A 478 23.24 5.78 5.55
N PRO A 479 23.80 4.71 4.99
CA PRO A 479 24.34 3.62 5.80
C PRO A 479 25.35 4.12 6.83
N VAL A 480 25.50 3.39 7.93
CA VAL A 480 26.39 3.77 9.02
C VAL A 480 27.36 2.64 9.36
N PRO A 481 28.60 2.95 9.82
CA PRO A 481 29.48 1.95 10.40
C PRO A 481 28.84 1.22 11.57
N GLY A 482 28.97 -0.12 11.58
CA GLY A 482 28.41 -0.99 12.62
C GLY A 482 29.31 -1.17 13.83
N ASP A 483 30.25 -0.27 14.05
CA ASP A 483 31.31 -0.35 15.06
C ASP A 483 30.94 0.22 16.43
N GLY A 484 29.67 0.60 16.63
CA GLY A 484 29.15 1.12 17.91
C GLY A 484 29.11 2.65 18.02
N ARG A 485 29.52 3.38 16.98
CA ARG A 485 29.42 4.85 16.96
C ARG A 485 28.00 5.33 16.68
N TYR A 486 27.21 4.55 15.95
CA TYR A 486 25.87 4.88 15.46
C TYR A 486 24.86 3.87 16.00
N GLU A 487 24.08 4.25 16.99
CA GLU A 487 23.14 3.35 17.68
C GLU A 487 21.76 3.99 17.81
N TRP A 488 20.69 3.17 17.71
CA TRP A 488 19.40 3.60 18.19
C TRP A 488 19.39 3.69 19.71
N GLN A 489 19.03 4.83 20.24
CA GLN A 489 18.90 5.04 21.68
C GLN A 489 17.44 4.92 22.12
N GLY A 490 16.86 3.76 21.87
CA GLY A 490 15.43 3.50 22.10
C GLY A 490 14.54 4.08 21.00
N PHE A 491 13.31 4.43 21.39
CA PHE A 491 12.28 4.91 20.47
C PHE A 491 11.70 6.23 20.96
N ILE A 492 11.10 7.00 20.04
CA ILE A 492 10.30 8.17 20.34
C ILE A 492 8.91 7.66 20.72
N ASP A 493 8.40 8.07 21.88
CA ASP A 493 7.04 7.70 22.29
C ASP A 493 6.00 8.31 21.36
N ASN A 494 4.94 7.58 21.05
CA ASN A 494 3.85 8.08 20.21
C ASN A 494 3.19 9.36 20.78
N ASP A 495 3.24 9.58 22.09
CA ASP A 495 2.79 10.84 22.72
C ASP A 495 3.66 12.06 22.36
N GLN A 496 4.88 11.86 21.90
CA GLN A 496 5.81 12.89 21.45
C GLN A 496 5.69 13.20 19.96
N LEU A 497 4.92 12.38 19.22
CA LEU A 497 4.56 12.66 17.83
C LEU A 497 3.46 13.74 17.79
N PRO A 498 3.38 14.52 16.70
CA PRO A 498 2.38 15.56 16.59
C PRO A 498 0.97 14.99 16.48
N ARG A 499 -0.04 15.75 16.89
CA ARG A 499 -1.46 15.40 16.75
C ARG A 499 -2.32 16.63 16.65
N VAL A 500 -3.47 16.48 16.01
CA VAL A 500 -4.46 17.55 15.86
C VAL A 500 -5.82 17.02 16.31
N TYR A 501 -6.49 17.74 17.17
CA TYR A 501 -7.85 17.46 17.59
C TYR A 501 -8.71 18.72 17.46
N ARG A 502 -9.84 18.62 16.74
CA ARG A 502 -10.74 19.74 16.42
C ARG A 502 -9.99 20.89 15.71
N PRO A 503 -9.40 20.66 14.52
CA PRO A 503 -8.68 21.71 13.80
C PRO A 503 -9.59 22.91 13.52
N GLU A 504 -9.10 24.13 13.72
CA GLU A 504 -9.85 25.39 13.53
C GLU A 504 -10.39 25.53 12.09
N GLN A 505 -9.65 25.08 11.10
CA GLN A 505 -10.08 25.09 9.69
C GLN A 505 -11.26 24.17 9.40
N GLY A 506 -11.66 23.32 10.36
CA GLY A 506 -12.79 22.39 10.25
C GLY A 506 -12.54 21.19 9.33
N PHE A 507 -11.31 20.88 8.98
CA PHE A 507 -10.92 19.63 8.28
C PHE A 507 -9.45 19.29 8.56
N PHE A 508 -9.09 18.04 8.29
CA PHE A 508 -7.71 17.59 8.20
C PHE A 508 -7.58 16.61 7.04
N ALA A 509 -6.46 16.67 6.30
CA ALA A 509 -6.21 15.81 5.15
C ALA A 509 -4.76 15.36 5.10
N THR A 510 -4.53 14.10 4.70
CA THR A 510 -3.22 13.57 4.38
C THR A 510 -3.21 12.83 3.05
N ALA A 511 -2.10 12.95 2.33
CA ALA A 511 -1.80 12.21 1.11
C ALA A 511 -0.32 11.77 1.11
N ASN A 512 0.19 11.40 2.29
CA ASN A 512 1.57 10.96 2.57
C ASN A 512 2.64 12.07 2.47
N GLN A 513 2.24 13.32 2.25
CA GLN A 513 3.14 14.47 2.26
C GLN A 513 3.68 14.74 3.68
N MET A 514 4.73 15.53 3.78
CA MET A 514 5.23 16.05 5.04
C MET A 514 4.13 16.87 5.74
N ASN A 515 3.74 16.43 6.94
CA ASN A 515 2.67 17.04 7.75
C ASN A 515 3.09 17.29 9.20
N LEU A 516 4.39 17.37 9.44
CA LEU A 516 4.92 17.84 10.73
C LEU A 516 4.60 19.31 10.90
N PRO A 517 4.15 19.75 12.09
CA PRO A 517 4.01 21.16 12.42
C PRO A 517 5.34 21.91 12.27
N SER A 518 5.27 23.20 11.94
CA SER A 518 6.48 24.03 11.73
C SER A 518 7.35 24.20 12.98
N ASP A 519 6.79 24.02 14.16
CA ASP A 519 7.44 24.06 15.46
C ASP A 519 7.88 22.68 15.98
N TYR A 520 7.71 21.61 15.19
CA TYR A 520 8.15 20.28 15.57
C TYR A 520 9.68 20.22 15.68
N PRO A 521 10.23 19.73 16.80
CA PRO A 521 11.68 19.76 17.05
C PRO A 521 12.42 18.64 16.28
N VAL A 522 12.51 18.78 14.95
CA VAL A 522 13.03 17.76 14.04
C VAL A 522 14.46 17.34 14.36
N ALA A 523 15.29 18.27 14.81
CA ALA A 523 16.69 17.97 15.15
C ALA A 523 16.82 17.00 16.33
N GLU A 524 15.87 17.04 17.27
CA GLU A 524 15.85 16.19 18.46
C GLU A 524 15.04 14.92 18.24
N ARG A 525 13.98 15.02 17.43
CA ARG A 525 13.01 13.93 17.17
C ARG A 525 12.89 13.69 15.67
N LYS A 526 13.94 13.11 15.10
CA LYS A 526 14.00 12.78 13.69
C LYS A 526 13.02 11.63 13.39
N VAL A 527 11.91 11.95 12.74
CA VAL A 527 10.93 10.93 12.30
C VAL A 527 11.24 10.42 10.91
N GLY A 528 11.71 11.29 10.03
CA GLY A 528 12.07 11.01 8.64
C GLY A 528 12.17 12.31 7.85
N PHE A 529 12.76 12.23 6.67
CA PHE A 529 12.99 13.39 5.79
C PHE A 529 12.55 13.14 4.35
N GLU A 530 12.07 11.94 4.04
CA GLU A 530 11.63 11.54 2.71
C GLU A 530 10.12 11.28 2.72
N TRP A 531 9.38 12.20 2.13
CA TRP A 531 7.93 12.18 2.08
C TRP A 531 7.44 12.09 0.65
N ALA A 532 6.21 11.63 0.45
CA ALA A 532 5.59 11.65 -0.86
C ALA A 532 5.34 13.08 -1.36
N ASP A 533 5.25 13.22 -2.68
CA ASP A 533 4.95 14.49 -3.34
C ASP A 533 3.68 15.14 -2.79
N PRO A 534 3.67 16.46 -2.50
CA PRO A 534 2.51 17.13 -1.94
C PRO A 534 1.40 17.42 -2.97
N ALA A 535 1.56 17.13 -4.26
CA ALA A 535 0.59 17.52 -5.30
C ALA A 535 -0.82 16.99 -5.04
N ARG A 536 -0.95 15.71 -4.60
CA ARG A 536 -2.25 15.13 -4.24
C ARG A 536 -2.89 15.87 -3.07
N TRP A 537 -2.12 16.12 -2.03
CA TRP A 537 -2.57 16.88 -0.86
C TRP A 537 -2.97 18.31 -1.21
N GLN A 538 -2.19 19.00 -2.04
CA GLN A 538 -2.50 20.36 -2.49
C GLN A 538 -3.86 20.41 -3.19
N ARG A 539 -4.15 19.44 -4.08
CA ARG A 539 -5.45 19.38 -4.74
C ARG A 539 -6.58 19.05 -3.78
N ILE A 540 -6.39 18.11 -2.88
CA ILE A 540 -7.37 17.76 -1.84
C ILE A 540 -7.71 18.99 -0.98
N VAL A 541 -6.70 19.72 -0.52
CA VAL A 541 -6.89 20.93 0.30
C VAL A 541 -7.56 22.05 -0.50
N GLU A 542 -7.17 22.27 -1.77
CA GLU A 542 -7.81 23.23 -2.66
C GLU A 542 -9.33 23.00 -2.73
N VAL A 543 -9.75 21.76 -2.92
CA VAL A 543 -11.17 21.38 -2.97
C VAL A 543 -11.84 21.52 -1.61
N LEU A 544 -11.23 21.03 -0.54
CA LEU A 544 -11.77 21.16 0.81
C LEU A 544 -11.95 22.62 1.24
N GLN A 545 -11.05 23.52 0.85
CA GLN A 545 -11.15 24.96 1.12
C GLN A 545 -12.26 25.64 0.30
N SER A 546 -12.43 25.23 -0.95
CA SER A 546 -13.43 25.81 -1.85
C SER A 546 -14.88 25.44 -1.48
N LYS A 547 -15.10 24.32 -0.79
CA LYS A 547 -16.43 23.83 -0.41
C LYS A 547 -16.81 24.32 0.98
N SER A 548 -17.84 25.16 1.06
CA SER A 548 -18.40 25.62 2.36
C SER A 548 -19.22 24.53 3.06
N LYS A 549 -19.88 23.66 2.29
CA LYS A 549 -20.73 22.55 2.74
C LYS A 549 -20.50 21.32 1.87
N MET A 550 -19.59 20.44 2.30
CA MET A 550 -19.27 19.21 1.59
C MET A 550 -20.38 18.18 1.69
N THR A 551 -20.73 17.54 0.60
CA THR A 551 -21.63 16.38 0.54
C THR A 551 -20.84 15.08 0.47
N LEU A 552 -21.51 13.93 0.65
CA LEU A 552 -20.88 12.62 0.40
C LEU A 552 -20.49 12.47 -1.08
N ALA A 553 -21.29 13.01 -2.00
CA ALA A 553 -20.98 13.02 -3.42
C ALA A 553 -19.70 13.81 -3.72
N ASP A 554 -19.55 15.02 -3.15
CA ASP A 554 -18.32 15.80 -3.28
C ASP A 554 -17.09 15.05 -2.76
N ALA A 555 -17.23 14.26 -1.69
CA ALA A 555 -16.14 13.46 -1.16
C ALA A 555 -15.78 12.28 -2.07
N MET A 556 -16.77 11.61 -2.67
CA MET A 556 -16.55 10.57 -3.68
C MET A 556 -15.93 11.13 -4.96
N ASP A 557 -16.37 12.30 -5.41
CA ASP A 557 -15.82 12.99 -6.59
C ASP A 557 -14.35 13.38 -6.33
N LEU A 558 -14.02 13.84 -5.11
CA LEU A 558 -12.64 14.18 -4.75
C LEU A 558 -11.72 12.95 -4.70
N GLN A 559 -12.18 11.77 -4.29
CA GLN A 559 -11.40 10.53 -4.42
C GLN A 559 -11.17 10.12 -5.89
N ASN A 560 -11.96 10.64 -6.81
CA ASN A 560 -11.87 10.39 -8.24
C ASN A 560 -11.37 11.61 -9.04
N ASP A 561 -10.92 12.66 -8.36
CA ASP A 561 -10.39 13.87 -8.99
C ASP A 561 -9.04 13.58 -9.64
N ASP A 562 -8.94 13.80 -10.94
CA ASP A 562 -7.76 13.59 -11.77
C ASP A 562 -7.06 14.90 -12.18
N THR A 563 -7.29 15.98 -11.45
CA THR A 563 -6.62 17.27 -11.67
C THR A 563 -5.16 17.23 -11.23
N SER A 564 -4.23 17.44 -12.15
CA SER A 564 -2.79 17.43 -11.91
C SER A 564 -2.25 18.82 -11.55
N MET A 565 -1.80 18.97 -10.30
CA MET A 565 -1.13 20.18 -9.84
C MET A 565 0.25 20.35 -10.49
N LEU A 566 0.93 19.26 -10.82
CA LEU A 566 2.20 19.27 -11.54
C LEU A 566 2.02 19.72 -12.99
N ALA A 567 0.95 19.26 -13.66
CA ALA A 567 0.59 19.71 -14.99
C ALA A 567 0.36 21.22 -15.05
N ARG A 568 -0.38 21.78 -14.08
CA ARG A 568 -0.60 23.22 -13.97
C ARG A 568 0.72 24.02 -13.88
N ARG A 569 1.72 23.50 -13.15
CA ARG A 569 3.04 24.13 -13.00
C ARG A 569 3.84 24.02 -14.31
N LEU A 570 3.93 22.85 -14.91
CA LEU A 570 4.68 22.63 -16.16
C LEU A 570 4.06 23.34 -17.35
N VAL A 571 2.73 23.32 -17.49
CA VAL A 571 2.02 24.07 -18.55
C VAL A 571 2.32 25.57 -18.45
N LYS A 572 2.45 26.13 -17.24
CA LYS A 572 2.85 27.53 -17.04
C LYS A 572 4.24 27.81 -17.62
N LEU A 573 5.19 26.88 -17.46
CA LEU A 573 6.53 27.00 -18.05
C LEU A 573 6.51 26.85 -19.58
N LEU A 574 5.57 26.07 -20.13
CA LEU A 574 5.44 25.89 -21.58
C LEU A 574 4.81 27.10 -22.31
N LYS A 575 4.06 27.96 -21.61
CA LYS A 575 3.34 29.10 -22.23
C LYS A 575 4.20 29.99 -23.13
N PRO A 576 5.40 30.42 -22.73
CA PRO A 576 6.27 31.27 -23.56
C PRO A 576 7.03 30.48 -24.65
N ILE A 577 7.03 29.17 -24.63
CA ILE A 577 7.84 28.33 -25.52
C ILE A 577 7.17 28.23 -26.90
N GLU A 578 7.93 28.47 -27.96
CA GLU A 578 7.56 28.26 -29.34
C GLU A 578 8.51 27.28 -30.00
N SER A 579 8.11 26.63 -31.10
CA SER A 579 8.93 25.70 -31.84
C SER A 579 8.47 25.59 -33.30
N ASP A 580 9.43 25.47 -34.21
CA ASP A 580 9.18 25.14 -35.61
C ASP A 580 9.17 23.62 -35.87
N ASP A 581 9.63 22.83 -34.89
CA ASP A 581 9.53 21.36 -34.95
C ASP A 581 8.09 20.93 -34.87
N ALA A 582 7.63 20.12 -35.81
CA ALA A 582 6.22 19.72 -35.94
C ALA A 582 5.69 18.92 -34.73
N ASN A 583 6.52 18.09 -34.14
CA ASN A 583 6.11 17.27 -32.99
C ASN A 583 6.04 18.12 -31.71
N THR A 584 7.06 18.94 -31.47
CA THR A 584 7.07 19.89 -30.36
C THR A 584 5.87 20.86 -30.46
N LYS A 585 5.61 21.41 -31.65
CA LYS A 585 4.46 22.29 -31.89
C LYS A 585 3.15 21.62 -31.55
N LYS A 586 2.93 20.38 -32.01
CA LYS A 586 1.74 19.57 -31.68
C LYS A 586 1.60 19.37 -30.17
N GLY A 587 2.69 19.03 -29.46
CA GLY A 587 2.69 18.90 -28.00
C GLY A 587 2.34 20.20 -27.28
N LEU A 588 2.90 21.32 -27.72
CA LEU A 588 2.60 22.65 -27.20
C LEU A 588 1.13 23.04 -27.42
N GLU A 589 0.56 22.77 -28.59
CA GLU A 589 -0.84 23.04 -28.89
C GLU A 589 -1.78 22.27 -28.00
N LEU A 590 -1.50 20.98 -27.76
CA LEU A 590 -2.30 20.12 -26.87
C LEU A 590 -2.19 20.59 -25.41
N LEU A 591 -0.97 20.85 -24.91
CA LEU A 591 -0.77 21.12 -23.48
C LEU A 591 -1.10 22.56 -23.07
N LYS A 592 -0.87 23.57 -23.94
CA LYS A 592 -1.17 24.97 -23.59
C LYS A 592 -2.67 25.26 -23.41
N SER A 593 -3.52 24.48 -24.07
CA SER A 593 -4.99 24.58 -23.98
C SER A 593 -5.62 23.60 -23.00
N TRP A 594 -4.81 22.72 -22.38
CA TRP A 594 -5.27 21.67 -21.51
C TRP A 594 -5.64 22.18 -20.10
N ASP A 595 -6.71 21.67 -19.55
CA ASP A 595 -7.24 21.99 -18.23
C ASP A 595 -6.54 21.24 -17.07
N ALA A 596 -5.52 20.44 -17.38
CA ALA A 596 -4.73 19.61 -16.47
C ALA A 596 -5.52 18.47 -15.84
N HIS A 597 -6.53 17.91 -16.53
CA HIS A 597 -7.23 16.72 -16.12
C HIS A 597 -6.69 15.46 -16.81
N ASP A 598 -6.20 14.49 -16.01
CA ASP A 598 -5.68 13.20 -16.48
C ASP A 598 -6.81 12.20 -16.77
N GLY A 599 -7.86 12.66 -17.47
CA GLY A 599 -8.99 11.83 -17.84
C GLY A 599 -8.63 10.76 -18.89
N ALA A 600 -9.29 9.60 -18.82
CA ALA A 600 -9.03 8.48 -19.74
C ALA A 600 -9.20 8.86 -21.22
N ASP A 601 -10.06 9.81 -21.56
CA ASP A 601 -10.33 10.24 -22.94
C ASP A 601 -9.45 11.42 -23.41
N SER A 602 -8.54 11.92 -22.57
CA SER A 602 -7.69 13.07 -22.84
C SER A 602 -6.49 12.70 -23.71
N ALA A 603 -6.32 13.40 -24.83
CA ALA A 603 -5.12 13.32 -25.66
C ALA A 603 -3.94 14.10 -25.02
N ALA A 604 -4.24 15.23 -24.38
CA ALA A 604 -3.23 16.02 -23.67
C ALA A 604 -2.65 15.25 -22.48
N ALA A 605 -3.47 14.55 -21.72
CA ALA A 605 -3.01 13.67 -20.64
C ALA A 605 -2.07 12.56 -21.17
N ALA A 606 -2.37 11.95 -22.32
CA ALA A 606 -1.51 10.94 -22.92
C ALA A 606 -0.11 11.52 -23.24
N VAL A 607 -0.06 12.73 -23.81
CA VAL A 607 1.22 13.41 -24.11
C VAL A 607 1.95 13.80 -22.80
N PHE A 608 1.22 14.37 -21.84
CA PHE A 608 1.79 14.84 -20.59
C PHE A 608 2.39 13.70 -19.77
N GLU A 609 1.65 12.60 -19.56
CA GLU A 609 2.09 11.48 -18.77
C GLU A 609 3.27 10.73 -19.42
N VAL A 610 3.28 10.57 -20.74
CA VAL A 610 4.45 10.04 -21.47
C VAL A 610 5.65 10.98 -21.33
N TRP A 611 5.44 12.29 -21.41
CA TRP A 611 6.50 13.29 -21.30
C TRP A 611 7.19 13.27 -19.94
N ILE A 612 6.43 13.34 -18.86
CA ILE A 612 7.00 13.37 -17.51
C ILE A 612 7.60 12.04 -17.09
N SER A 613 7.10 10.92 -17.63
CA SER A 613 7.60 9.59 -17.29
C SER A 613 8.91 9.23 -17.98
N ASN A 614 9.02 9.48 -19.28
CA ASN A 614 10.11 8.92 -20.09
C ASN A 614 11.10 9.96 -20.62
N HIS A 615 10.72 11.24 -20.68
CA HIS A 615 11.49 12.23 -21.42
C HIS A 615 12.03 13.36 -20.54
N LEU A 616 11.17 14.06 -19.78
CA LEU A 616 11.53 15.30 -19.09
C LEU A 616 12.61 15.10 -18.03
N GLY A 617 12.38 14.13 -17.13
CA GLY A 617 13.31 13.84 -16.03
C GLY A 617 14.67 13.39 -16.55
N ALA A 618 14.69 12.48 -17.52
CA ALA A 618 15.91 11.97 -18.14
C ALA A 618 16.71 13.07 -18.83
N ALA A 619 16.04 13.99 -19.54
CA ALA A 619 16.69 15.12 -20.20
C ALA A 619 17.34 16.07 -19.19
N LEU A 620 16.67 16.35 -18.07
CA LEU A 620 17.22 17.18 -17.00
C LEU A 620 18.45 16.53 -16.36
N ILE A 621 18.33 15.27 -15.91
CA ILE A 621 19.43 14.58 -15.21
C ILE A 621 20.67 14.47 -16.09
N LYS A 622 20.50 14.21 -17.37
CA LYS A 622 21.60 14.23 -18.34
C LYS A 622 22.34 15.57 -18.37
N ALA A 623 21.63 16.68 -18.16
CA ALA A 623 22.22 18.02 -18.16
C ALA A 623 22.90 18.37 -16.83
N VAL A 624 22.28 18.05 -15.67
CA VAL A 624 22.73 18.53 -14.33
C VAL A 624 23.54 17.51 -13.53
N ALA A 625 23.39 16.21 -13.82
CA ALA A 625 24.05 15.12 -13.12
C ALA A 625 24.42 13.96 -14.07
N PRO A 626 25.21 14.20 -15.13
CA PRO A 626 25.47 13.21 -16.20
C PRO A 626 26.14 11.92 -15.71
N LYS A 627 26.84 11.95 -14.57
CA LYS A 627 27.45 10.75 -13.96
C LYS A 627 26.47 9.89 -13.14
N ALA A 628 25.26 10.38 -12.91
CA ALA A 628 24.24 9.68 -12.13
C ALA A 628 22.98 9.34 -12.94
N THR A 629 23.04 9.39 -14.28
CA THR A 629 21.90 9.13 -15.16
C THR A 629 21.27 7.76 -14.96
N ASP A 630 22.08 6.74 -14.63
CA ASP A 630 21.59 5.37 -14.37
C ASP A 630 21.07 5.18 -12.95
N LEU A 631 21.39 6.13 -12.06
CA LEU A 631 20.98 6.10 -10.65
C LEU A 631 19.79 7.00 -10.36
N ILE A 632 19.70 8.13 -11.03
CA ILE A 632 18.60 9.10 -10.88
C ILE A 632 17.77 9.06 -12.16
N ALA A 633 16.64 8.35 -12.12
CA ALA A 633 15.73 8.24 -13.24
C ALA A 633 14.34 8.72 -12.80
N PRO A 634 14.08 10.05 -12.79
CA PRO A 634 12.79 10.58 -12.38
C PRO A 634 11.67 10.03 -13.27
N GLU A 635 10.64 9.54 -12.63
CA GLU A 635 9.40 9.05 -13.24
C GLU A 635 8.24 9.98 -12.89
N ALA A 636 7.07 9.77 -13.46
CA ALA A 636 5.88 10.56 -13.14
C ALA A 636 5.63 10.67 -11.61
N SER A 637 5.83 9.58 -10.87
CA SER A 637 5.65 9.55 -9.42
C SER A 637 6.68 10.37 -8.64
N SER A 638 7.90 10.55 -9.18
CA SER A 638 9.03 11.22 -8.52
C SER A 638 9.51 12.48 -9.26
N ILE A 639 8.70 13.04 -10.15
CA ILE A 639 9.09 14.14 -11.05
C ILE A 639 9.16 15.51 -10.33
N SER A 640 8.65 15.65 -9.13
CA SER A 640 8.52 16.94 -8.45
C SER A 640 9.84 17.69 -8.22
N PRO A 641 10.95 17.02 -7.83
CA PRO A 641 12.25 17.69 -7.76
C PRO A 641 12.69 18.27 -9.11
N THR A 642 12.42 17.54 -10.21
CA THR A 642 12.66 18.01 -11.58
C THR A 642 11.83 19.27 -11.87
N VAL A 643 10.53 19.25 -11.57
CA VAL A 643 9.63 20.40 -11.80
C VAL A 643 10.09 21.61 -10.99
N ALA A 644 10.39 21.42 -9.71
CA ALA A 644 10.86 22.48 -8.83
C ALA A 644 12.18 23.11 -9.33
N TYR A 645 13.09 22.28 -9.82
CA TYR A 645 14.34 22.78 -10.39
C TYR A 645 14.14 23.55 -11.71
N LEU A 646 13.24 23.10 -12.58
CA LEU A 646 12.91 23.80 -13.83
C LEU A 646 12.20 25.14 -13.56
N GLU A 647 11.48 25.31 -12.46
CA GLU A 647 10.90 26.59 -12.05
C GLU A 647 11.96 27.61 -11.62
N ALA A 648 13.06 27.15 -11.01
CA ALA A 648 14.14 27.98 -10.50
C ALA A 648 15.52 27.35 -10.84
N PRO A 649 15.90 27.30 -12.13
CA PRO A 649 17.16 26.68 -12.55
C PRO A 649 18.37 27.50 -12.10
N ASP A 650 19.46 26.83 -11.76
CA ASP A 650 20.74 27.41 -11.34
C ASP A 650 21.85 27.25 -12.41
N GLU A 651 23.06 27.67 -12.05
CA GLU A 651 24.26 27.65 -12.93
C GLU A 651 24.68 26.24 -13.39
N LYS A 652 24.14 25.16 -12.80
CA LYS A 652 24.39 23.80 -13.30
C LYS A 652 23.85 23.57 -14.72
N LEU A 653 22.91 24.40 -15.18
CA LEU A 653 22.45 24.43 -16.57
C LEU A 653 23.29 25.34 -17.48
N GLY A 654 24.39 25.93 -16.99
CA GLY A 654 25.31 26.73 -17.75
C GLY A 654 25.10 28.24 -17.59
N ALA A 655 25.64 29.03 -18.55
CA ALA A 655 25.67 30.50 -18.49
C ALA A 655 24.28 31.16 -18.61
N ASP A 656 23.33 30.49 -19.27
CA ASP A 656 21.92 30.93 -19.37
C ASP A 656 21.01 29.75 -18.95
N PRO A 657 20.76 29.58 -17.65
CA PRO A 657 19.93 28.51 -17.15
C PRO A 657 18.50 28.53 -17.69
N ALA A 658 17.91 29.71 -17.94
CA ALA A 658 16.58 29.86 -18.47
C ALA A 658 16.45 29.32 -19.90
N ALA A 659 17.39 29.75 -20.78
CA ALA A 659 17.42 29.25 -22.15
C ALA A 659 17.70 27.73 -22.22
N ALA A 660 18.57 27.22 -21.34
CA ALA A 660 18.85 25.78 -21.25
C ALA A 660 17.61 24.99 -20.77
N ARG A 661 16.89 25.50 -19.77
CA ARG A 661 15.60 24.94 -19.35
C ARG A 661 14.60 24.88 -20.51
N ASP A 662 14.42 26.00 -21.23
CA ASP A 662 13.44 26.11 -22.32
C ASP A 662 13.77 25.14 -23.47
N ARG A 663 15.07 24.93 -23.74
CA ARG A 663 15.52 23.89 -24.65
C ARG A 663 15.17 22.48 -24.16
N ILE A 664 15.43 22.16 -22.90
CA ILE A 664 15.08 20.85 -22.30
C ILE A 664 13.59 20.60 -22.43
N LEU A 665 12.74 21.57 -22.05
CA LEU A 665 11.29 21.46 -22.14
C LEU A 665 10.83 21.18 -23.58
N ARG A 666 11.36 21.91 -24.54
CA ARG A 666 11.02 21.81 -25.96
C ARG A 666 11.42 20.47 -26.56
N GLU A 667 12.69 20.09 -26.41
CA GLU A 667 13.23 18.86 -27.01
C GLU A 667 12.60 17.60 -26.39
N SER A 668 12.44 17.58 -25.06
CA SER A 668 11.83 16.45 -24.38
C SER A 668 10.35 16.28 -24.73
N LEU A 669 9.61 17.38 -24.90
CA LEU A 669 8.20 17.34 -25.32
C LEU A 669 8.07 16.81 -26.77
N GLY A 670 8.95 17.21 -27.68
CA GLY A 670 8.97 16.67 -29.04
C GLY A 670 9.18 15.15 -29.04
N GLY A 671 10.11 14.65 -28.25
CA GLY A 671 10.34 13.21 -28.05
C GLY A 671 9.11 12.46 -27.53
N ALA A 672 8.40 13.04 -26.56
CA ALA A 672 7.18 12.44 -26.02
C ALA A 672 6.06 12.33 -27.06
N VAL A 673 5.89 13.35 -27.91
CA VAL A 673 4.90 13.32 -29.00
C VAL A 673 5.22 12.23 -30.02
N VAL A 674 6.50 12.01 -30.32
CA VAL A 674 6.91 10.87 -31.18
C VAL A 674 6.52 9.55 -30.55
N GLU A 675 6.84 9.33 -29.28
CA GLU A 675 6.49 8.09 -28.56
C GLU A 675 4.97 7.86 -28.54
N VAL A 676 4.17 8.89 -28.24
CA VAL A 676 2.70 8.78 -28.28
C VAL A 676 2.20 8.44 -29.68
N SER A 677 2.76 9.07 -30.71
CA SER A 677 2.40 8.78 -32.10
C SER A 677 2.72 7.33 -32.48
N ASP A 678 3.85 6.79 -32.05
CA ASP A 678 4.24 5.40 -32.32
C ASP A 678 3.29 4.40 -31.63
N LYS A 679 2.84 4.74 -30.42
CA LYS A 679 1.95 3.85 -29.62
C LYS A 679 0.47 3.97 -30.01
N LEU A 680 -0.02 5.17 -30.33
CA LEU A 680 -1.44 5.45 -30.55
C LEU A 680 -1.80 5.75 -32.00
N GLY A 681 -0.79 5.88 -32.90
CA GLY A 681 -0.94 6.25 -34.29
C GLY A 681 -0.76 7.76 -34.52
N ALA A 682 -0.55 8.18 -35.78
CA ALA A 682 -0.20 9.55 -36.17
C ALA A 682 -1.33 10.58 -35.95
N ASP A 683 -2.58 10.13 -35.94
CA ASP A 683 -3.75 11.00 -35.76
C ASP A 683 -3.99 11.33 -34.29
N SER A 684 -3.58 12.54 -33.87
CA SER A 684 -3.72 12.99 -32.49
C SER A 684 -5.17 13.15 -32.02
N SER A 685 -6.14 13.26 -32.93
CA SER A 685 -7.57 13.29 -32.58
C SER A 685 -8.06 11.96 -31.99
N MET A 686 -7.33 10.87 -32.28
CA MET A 686 -7.62 9.53 -31.77
C MET A 686 -6.82 9.16 -30.51
N TRP A 687 -5.95 10.04 -30.03
CA TRP A 687 -5.20 9.78 -28.82
C TRP A 687 -6.10 9.82 -27.59
N ARG A 688 -5.92 8.85 -26.70
CA ARG A 688 -6.65 8.73 -25.44
C ARG A 688 -5.72 8.14 -24.40
N TRP A 689 -5.63 8.78 -23.23
CA TRP A 689 -4.84 8.28 -22.13
C TRP A 689 -5.24 6.84 -21.77
N GLY A 690 -6.51 6.54 -21.65
CA GLY A 690 -7.03 5.21 -21.31
C GLY A 690 -6.80 4.11 -22.38
N ARG A 691 -6.21 4.42 -23.53
CA ARG A 691 -5.72 3.41 -24.49
C ARG A 691 -4.33 2.90 -24.12
N LEU A 692 -3.53 3.72 -23.45
CA LEU A 692 -2.24 3.36 -22.85
C LEU A 692 -2.43 2.89 -21.41
N HIS A 693 -3.13 3.69 -20.63
CA HIS A 693 -3.34 3.50 -19.19
C HIS A 693 -4.57 2.65 -18.93
N VAL A 694 -4.34 1.34 -18.80
CA VAL A 694 -5.39 0.34 -18.59
C VAL A 694 -5.20 -0.37 -17.26
N ALA A 695 -6.31 -0.58 -16.53
CA ALA A 695 -6.37 -1.45 -15.37
C ALA A 695 -6.57 -2.90 -15.84
N LYS A 696 -5.54 -3.71 -15.69
CA LYS A 696 -5.57 -5.14 -15.99
C LYS A 696 -4.86 -5.88 -14.88
N PHE A 697 -5.58 -6.72 -14.17
CA PHE A 697 -5.06 -7.47 -13.04
C PHE A 697 -4.91 -8.94 -13.43
N ASP A 698 -3.68 -9.39 -13.51
CA ASP A 698 -3.33 -10.77 -13.80
C ASP A 698 -3.06 -11.51 -12.50
N HIS A 699 -3.71 -12.67 -12.32
CA HIS A 699 -3.44 -13.53 -11.17
C HIS A 699 -2.02 -14.09 -11.23
N ALA A 700 -1.35 -14.21 -10.08
CA ALA A 700 0.05 -14.67 -10.01
C ALA A 700 0.28 -16.03 -10.69
N LEU A 701 -0.70 -16.93 -10.69
CA LEU A 701 -0.64 -18.25 -11.31
C LEU A 701 -0.93 -18.27 -12.81
N MET A 702 -1.28 -17.14 -13.42
CA MET A 702 -1.59 -17.10 -14.86
C MET A 702 -0.52 -17.74 -15.76
N PRO A 703 0.79 -17.59 -15.49
CA PRO A 703 1.83 -18.25 -16.32
C PRO A 703 1.80 -19.78 -16.29
N LEU A 704 1.20 -20.38 -15.26
CA LEU A 704 1.09 -21.84 -15.10
C LEU A 704 -0.24 -22.41 -15.59
N ALA A 705 -1.23 -21.54 -15.85
CA ALA A 705 -2.57 -21.94 -16.26
C ALA A 705 -2.67 -22.12 -17.78
N ASP A 706 -3.61 -22.97 -18.22
CA ASP A 706 -3.98 -23.04 -19.62
C ASP A 706 -4.71 -21.74 -20.07
N LYS A 707 -4.88 -21.56 -21.37
CA LYS A 707 -5.46 -20.35 -21.97
C LYS A 707 -6.88 -20.04 -21.45
N ALA A 708 -7.70 -21.04 -21.25
CA ALA A 708 -9.09 -20.86 -20.79
C ALA A 708 -9.11 -20.45 -19.32
N THR A 709 -8.33 -21.12 -18.50
CA THR A 709 -8.17 -20.79 -17.07
C THR A 709 -7.51 -19.41 -16.88
N SER A 710 -6.49 -19.06 -17.69
CA SER A 710 -5.85 -17.74 -17.66
C SER A 710 -6.87 -16.61 -17.91
N ALA A 711 -7.82 -16.80 -18.81
CA ALA A 711 -8.89 -15.84 -19.08
C ALA A 711 -9.83 -15.68 -17.87
N GLN A 712 -10.06 -16.72 -17.06
CA GLN A 712 -10.84 -16.65 -15.84
C GLN A 712 -10.05 -15.95 -14.70
N LEU A 713 -8.74 -16.11 -14.69
CA LEU A 713 -7.84 -15.53 -13.69
C LEU A 713 -7.53 -14.04 -13.94
N THR A 714 -7.89 -13.48 -15.09
CA THR A 714 -7.60 -12.08 -15.46
C THR A 714 -8.82 -11.19 -15.25
N VAL A 715 -8.59 -9.98 -14.75
CA VAL A 715 -9.61 -8.90 -14.66
C VAL A 715 -9.19 -7.73 -15.53
N GLY A 716 -10.12 -7.21 -16.31
CA GLY A 716 -9.87 -6.16 -17.29
C GLY A 716 -9.49 -6.71 -18.69
N PRO A 717 -8.94 -5.89 -19.60
CA PRO A 717 -8.52 -4.50 -19.39
C PRO A 717 -9.69 -3.52 -19.26
N LEU A 718 -9.55 -2.50 -18.40
CA LEU A 718 -10.46 -1.39 -18.24
C LEU A 718 -9.70 -0.10 -18.51
N ALA A 719 -10.19 0.77 -19.40
CA ALA A 719 -9.60 2.09 -19.58
C ALA A 719 -9.67 2.88 -18.27
N PHE A 720 -8.57 3.54 -17.89
CA PHE A 720 -8.50 4.22 -16.61
C PHE A 720 -7.91 5.62 -16.76
N GLY A 721 -8.50 6.60 -16.05
CA GLY A 721 -7.94 7.94 -15.91
C GLY A 721 -7.13 8.07 -14.62
N GLY A 722 -6.62 9.26 -14.35
CA GLY A 722 -5.75 9.56 -13.21
C GLY A 722 -4.29 9.25 -13.49
N ALA A 723 -3.45 9.55 -12.52
CA ALA A 723 -2.01 9.41 -12.56
C ALA A 723 -1.44 9.28 -11.14
N ALA A 724 -0.12 9.16 -10.99
CA ALA A 724 0.53 9.01 -9.68
C ALA A 724 0.29 10.20 -8.73
N ASN A 725 0.22 11.42 -9.28
CA ASN A 725 0.26 12.68 -8.52
C ASN A 725 -1.09 13.40 -8.42
N VAL A 726 -2.18 12.72 -8.71
CA VAL A 726 -3.55 13.25 -8.58
C VAL A 726 -4.32 12.50 -7.51
N PRO A 727 -5.40 13.06 -6.91
CA PRO A 727 -6.21 12.36 -5.90
C PRO A 727 -6.69 10.99 -6.37
N ARG A 728 -7.14 10.86 -7.63
CA ARG A 728 -7.41 9.58 -8.30
C ARG A 728 -6.10 8.87 -8.62
N ALA A 729 -5.37 8.47 -7.58
CA ALA A 729 -4.05 7.89 -7.74
C ALA A 729 -4.06 6.60 -8.58
N ALA A 730 -3.23 6.61 -9.61
CA ALA A 730 -3.17 5.55 -10.62
C ALA A 730 -1.75 5.48 -11.20
N THR A 731 -0.86 4.81 -10.49
CA THR A 731 0.52 4.62 -10.90
C THR A 731 0.62 3.53 -11.95
N TYR A 732 1.57 3.70 -12.87
CA TYR A 732 1.72 2.81 -14.02
C TYR A 732 3.19 2.46 -14.29
N ARG A 733 3.40 1.41 -15.05
CA ARG A 733 4.71 0.96 -15.50
C ARG A 733 5.15 1.76 -16.74
N ARG A 734 6.36 2.31 -16.72
CA ARG A 734 6.89 3.15 -17.79
C ARG A 734 6.92 2.51 -19.17
N SER A 735 7.13 1.20 -19.24
CA SER A 735 7.32 0.49 -20.53
C SER A 735 6.02 0.39 -21.36
N ASP A 736 4.85 0.31 -20.69
CA ASP A 736 3.57 0.08 -21.36
C ASP A 736 2.40 0.90 -20.80
N TYR A 737 2.66 1.75 -19.81
CA TYR A 737 1.68 2.60 -19.10
C TYR A 737 0.53 1.85 -18.44
N ARG A 738 0.63 0.53 -18.33
CA ARG A 738 -0.35 -0.28 -17.61
C ARG A 738 -0.37 0.08 -16.13
N LEU A 739 -1.58 0.27 -15.59
CA LEU A 739 -1.78 0.53 -14.16
C LEU A 739 -1.16 -0.57 -13.29
N THR A 740 -0.39 -0.18 -12.29
CA THR A 740 0.27 -1.07 -11.33
C THR A 740 -0.22 -0.88 -9.91
N ALA A 741 -0.44 0.37 -9.49
CA ALA A 741 -0.86 0.70 -8.14
C ALA A 741 -1.86 1.85 -8.12
N GLY A 742 -2.65 1.94 -7.04
CA GLY A 742 -3.64 2.98 -6.84
C GLY A 742 -4.61 2.62 -5.72
N ALA A 743 -5.77 3.28 -5.67
CA ALA A 743 -6.79 3.04 -4.66
C ALA A 743 -7.30 1.58 -4.73
N SER A 744 -6.80 0.72 -3.84
CA SER A 744 -7.25 -0.68 -3.76
C SER A 744 -8.63 -0.82 -3.11
N PHE A 745 -9.01 0.16 -2.33
CA PHE A 745 -10.28 0.30 -1.62
C PHE A 745 -10.59 1.78 -1.50
N ARG A 746 -11.85 2.17 -1.64
CA ARG A 746 -12.33 3.54 -1.38
C ARG A 746 -13.48 3.50 -0.40
N MET A 747 -13.52 4.45 0.52
CA MET A 747 -14.56 4.57 1.52
C MET A 747 -14.87 6.05 1.81
N VAL A 748 -16.18 6.37 1.90
CA VAL A 748 -16.69 7.66 2.36
C VAL A 748 -17.77 7.39 3.40
N LEU A 749 -17.56 7.83 4.64
CA LEU A 749 -18.44 7.60 5.78
C LEU A 749 -19.24 8.86 6.12
N ASP A 750 -20.55 8.70 6.30
CA ASP A 750 -21.43 9.66 6.96
C ASP A 750 -21.50 9.31 8.44
N VAL A 751 -20.70 9.99 9.26
CA VAL A 751 -20.48 9.63 10.66
C VAL A 751 -21.74 9.90 11.50
N GLY A 752 -22.39 8.80 11.93
CA GLY A 752 -23.66 8.85 12.67
C GLY A 752 -24.91 8.55 11.81
N ASN A 753 -24.78 8.48 10.47
CA ASN A 753 -25.77 7.92 9.57
C ASN A 753 -25.12 6.83 8.70
N TRP A 754 -24.75 5.75 9.38
CA TRP A 754 -23.79 4.77 8.86
C TRP A 754 -24.22 4.06 7.58
N ASP A 755 -25.51 3.74 7.41
CA ASP A 755 -26.04 3.09 6.18
C ASP A 755 -26.01 4.01 4.94
N ALA A 756 -25.81 5.33 5.13
CA ALA A 756 -25.55 6.26 4.03
C ALA A 756 -24.13 6.19 3.51
N SER A 757 -23.20 5.55 4.25
CA SER A 757 -21.80 5.39 3.88
C SER A 757 -21.62 4.59 2.59
N ARG A 758 -20.51 4.83 1.90
CA ARG A 758 -20.20 4.23 0.60
C ARG A 758 -18.81 3.65 0.60
N ALA A 759 -18.63 2.53 -0.11
CA ALA A 759 -17.34 1.93 -0.32
C ALA A 759 -17.25 1.24 -1.68
N VAL A 760 -16.05 0.96 -2.15
CA VAL A 760 -15.80 0.05 -3.27
C VAL A 760 -14.44 -0.60 -3.09
N ASN A 761 -14.40 -1.92 -3.26
CA ASN A 761 -13.17 -2.70 -3.31
C ASN A 761 -12.82 -3.02 -4.78
N THR A 762 -11.58 -3.37 -5.10
CA THR A 762 -11.20 -3.79 -6.44
C THR A 762 -10.24 -4.99 -6.38
N PRO A 763 -10.46 -6.02 -7.22
CA PRO A 763 -11.51 -6.14 -8.22
C PRO A 763 -12.85 -6.69 -7.69
N GLY A 764 -12.90 -7.32 -6.51
CA GLY A 764 -14.06 -7.91 -5.88
C GLY A 764 -13.76 -8.50 -4.51
N GLN A 765 -14.75 -9.10 -3.87
CA GLN A 765 -14.66 -9.66 -2.53
C GLN A 765 -14.14 -11.11 -2.51
N SER A 766 -14.46 -11.91 -3.53
CA SER A 766 -14.06 -13.31 -3.61
C SER A 766 -12.68 -13.50 -4.25
N GLY A 767 -11.95 -14.52 -3.80
CA GLY A 767 -10.73 -15.03 -4.45
C GLY A 767 -11.01 -16.14 -5.46
N ASP A 768 -12.20 -16.72 -5.48
CA ASP A 768 -12.58 -17.76 -6.44
C ASP A 768 -12.89 -17.13 -7.82
N PRO A 769 -12.11 -17.44 -8.89
CA PRO A 769 -12.30 -16.88 -10.21
C PRO A 769 -13.64 -17.26 -10.87
N PHE A 770 -14.36 -18.22 -10.33
CA PHE A 770 -15.68 -18.65 -10.78
C PHE A 770 -16.83 -18.02 -9.98
N SER A 771 -16.51 -17.29 -8.90
CA SER A 771 -17.50 -16.52 -8.14
C SER A 771 -17.94 -15.28 -8.91
N GLY A 772 -19.24 -14.94 -8.80
CA GLY A 772 -19.77 -13.65 -9.29
C GLY A 772 -19.07 -12.45 -8.66
N HIS A 773 -18.54 -12.61 -7.43
CA HIS A 773 -17.86 -11.55 -6.65
C HIS A 773 -16.34 -11.52 -6.79
N TYR A 774 -15.77 -12.17 -7.81
CA TYR A 774 -14.34 -12.12 -8.11
C TYR A 774 -13.92 -10.80 -8.75
N ARG A 775 -14.78 -10.23 -9.62
CA ARG A 775 -14.47 -9.07 -10.47
C ARG A 775 -15.59 -8.06 -10.62
N ASP A 776 -16.71 -8.23 -9.96
CA ASP A 776 -17.92 -7.44 -10.13
C ASP A 776 -17.80 -5.98 -9.68
N LEU A 777 -16.90 -5.69 -8.75
CA LEU A 777 -16.64 -4.33 -8.26
C LEU A 777 -15.62 -3.56 -9.13
N ALA A 778 -14.82 -4.25 -9.98
CA ALA A 778 -13.81 -3.59 -10.80
C ALA A 778 -14.39 -2.56 -11.80
N PRO A 779 -15.50 -2.80 -12.53
CA PRO A 779 -16.10 -1.79 -13.39
C PRO A 779 -16.63 -0.57 -12.61
N LEU A 780 -17.23 -0.79 -11.44
CA LEU A 780 -17.70 0.29 -10.56
C LEU A 780 -16.53 1.15 -10.07
N TRP A 781 -15.47 0.50 -9.58
CA TRP A 781 -14.27 1.16 -9.15
C TRP A 781 -13.61 1.97 -10.28
N ALA A 782 -13.49 1.39 -11.48
CA ALA A 782 -12.87 2.05 -12.63
C ALA A 782 -13.63 3.30 -13.09
N THR A 783 -14.95 3.33 -12.91
CA THR A 783 -15.81 4.46 -13.28
C THR A 783 -16.16 5.38 -12.11
N GLY A 784 -15.49 5.22 -10.95
CA GLY A 784 -15.70 6.08 -9.78
C GLY A 784 -17.02 5.85 -9.05
N GLN A 785 -17.64 4.68 -9.24
CA GLN A 785 -18.89 4.31 -8.57
C GLN A 785 -18.62 3.53 -7.28
N TYR A 786 -19.58 3.56 -6.37
CA TYR A 786 -19.50 2.96 -5.03
C TYR A 786 -20.74 2.12 -4.76
N VAL A 787 -20.61 1.20 -3.81
CA VAL A 787 -21.72 0.44 -3.23
C VAL A 787 -22.02 0.90 -1.81
N PRO A 788 -23.24 0.69 -1.28
CA PRO A 788 -23.54 0.95 0.13
C PRO A 788 -22.63 0.14 1.06
N LEU A 789 -22.13 0.77 2.13
CA LEU A 789 -21.47 0.10 3.23
C LEU A 789 -22.49 -0.07 4.36
N LEU A 790 -23.26 -1.15 4.31
CA LEU A 790 -24.41 -1.37 5.18
C LEU A 790 -23.98 -1.76 6.60
N TYR A 791 -24.58 -1.15 7.61
CA TYR A 791 -24.23 -1.37 9.00
C TYR A 791 -25.37 -1.84 9.90
N SER A 792 -26.56 -1.23 9.75
CA SER A 792 -27.71 -1.63 10.56
C SER A 792 -28.16 -3.04 10.19
N ARG A 793 -28.59 -3.80 11.18
CA ARG A 793 -29.07 -5.18 10.98
C ARG A 793 -30.19 -5.25 9.93
N ALA A 794 -31.11 -4.32 9.95
CA ALA A 794 -32.22 -4.25 9.00
C ALA A 794 -31.75 -4.01 7.57
N ALA A 795 -30.81 -3.07 7.34
CA ALA A 795 -30.26 -2.81 6.02
C ALA A 795 -29.46 -4.01 5.46
N VAL A 796 -28.70 -4.67 6.32
CA VAL A 796 -27.94 -5.89 5.97
C VAL A 796 -28.91 -7.01 5.56
N GLU A 797 -29.92 -7.28 6.38
CA GLU A 797 -30.90 -8.36 6.09
C GLU A 797 -31.66 -8.10 4.79
N ALA A 798 -32.01 -6.83 4.52
CA ALA A 798 -32.69 -6.46 3.29
C ALA A 798 -31.83 -6.64 2.02
N ALA A 799 -30.50 -6.58 2.13
CA ALA A 799 -29.55 -6.76 1.03
C ALA A 799 -28.93 -8.17 0.99
N THR A 800 -29.26 -9.07 1.91
CA THR A 800 -28.65 -10.40 2.00
C THR A 800 -29.02 -11.30 0.81
N ALA A 801 -28.00 -11.76 0.08
CA ALA A 801 -28.14 -12.74 -1.00
C ALA A 801 -27.88 -14.18 -0.55
N GLU A 802 -27.04 -14.36 0.47
CA GLU A 802 -26.69 -15.66 1.04
C GLU A 802 -26.57 -15.58 2.56
N ALA A 803 -27.14 -16.56 3.27
CA ALA A 803 -27.03 -16.68 4.72
C ALA A 803 -26.48 -18.04 5.10
N ILE A 804 -25.35 -18.05 5.82
CA ILE A 804 -24.67 -19.24 6.29
C ILE A 804 -24.80 -19.26 7.80
N THR A 805 -25.36 -20.36 8.34
CA THR A 805 -25.36 -20.62 9.79
C THR A 805 -24.27 -21.63 10.09
N LEU A 806 -23.34 -21.28 10.97
CA LEU A 806 -22.40 -22.23 11.54
C LEU A 806 -22.89 -22.67 12.93
N THR A 807 -22.78 -23.95 13.22
CA THR A 807 -23.22 -24.53 14.48
C THR A 807 -22.08 -25.24 15.18
N PRO A 808 -22.02 -25.23 16.53
CA PRO A 808 -21.15 -26.13 17.28
C PRO A 808 -21.38 -27.56 16.86
N ARG A 809 -20.31 -28.38 16.85
CA ARG A 809 -20.41 -29.82 16.55
C ARG A 809 -20.68 -30.60 17.80
#